data_fe21ac6c137d72015dca264347a01ffc
#
_entry.id   fe21ac6c137d72015dca264347a01ffc
#
_cell.length_a   1.000
_cell.length_b   1.000
_cell.length_c   1.000
_cell.angle_alpha   90.00
_cell.angle_beta   90.00
_cell.angle_gamma   90.00
#
_symmetry.space_group_name_H-M   'P 1'
#
loop_
_entity.id
_entity.type
_entity.pdbx_description
1 polymer ?
#
loop_
_entity_poly.entity_id
_entity_poly.type
_entity_poly.pdbx_seq_one_letter_code
_entity_poly.pdbx_strand_id
1 'polypeptide(L)'
;MDREVFDRKYTLRLNPQQAEAVHAVEGAVLLLAVPGSGKTTVLVTRLGYMLCCCGIPADKILTMTYTKAATREMRQRFARLFGEDCPQVPEFRTINGVSSKIIDFYARVRGRGNAFTLMENEVELAKLVSDLYLELSEDFATQSTVKELRRWITYVKNMMLDEGAIGELDTGFDKFPELYSRYNQVLRQQRWMDYDDQMVYAKKILEIRPDVLAHFQDAFPYVCVDESQDTSRIQHAIIHLLARKTGNLFMVGDEDQSIYGFRAAYPDALMQFEQTYPGARVLLMEENYRSTPEILRLADGFIQQNPNRHPKAIRPTRESGADVHLILAADREVQYQWLLNAAVCSGEQAAILYRNNDSALPLIDLLDRQGMAYRCRQMDDTFFTHRIVTDILDIIAFAHDERDAEVFLRIYYKLGSGISKKAAEYACERSRASGDTILDELLRFPLLSQYARDSVTGLISLLPRLLTDTAEQGLNRIWRELRYKDYVEQQQLDTNKYEILCLLASRETSLDSLLARLDCLRALVAAPSAPTGDGPTLSTIHSSKGLEYDTVYLLDMLDDILPAVTEPKNPEEQRQYEEERRLFYVAMTRAKNHLYLFSCRDRSSAFIRELRQNLPVERREADDVFRALPAELCGKIYHHAQKGKGTIRASCEGQCLIAYPGGETQFLTIGQMYEQRKILRKIPEKPAVPMAGRRAAFYAGKSGAKQNPPEVALTQEEKEALATGAVPGRKIIHKAFGAGQIVSYQDPIVTVRFPKLGEKKFVFWDSMERGFLRYDNGDEI
;
A
#
# COMPACT_ATOMS: atom_id res chain seq x y z
N MET A 1 -1.23 32.01 -38.29
CA MET A 1 -1.81 30.81 -39.00
C MET A 1 -3.27 30.74 -38.65
N ASP A 2 -4.15 30.39 -39.61
CA ASP A 2 -5.55 30.14 -39.34
C ASP A 2 -5.71 28.76 -38.64
N ARG A 3 -6.79 28.61 -37.82
CA ARG A 3 -7.10 27.41 -37.04
C ARG A 3 -7.20 26.15 -37.89
N GLU A 4 -7.96 26.23 -39.03
CA GLU A 4 -8.13 25.06 -39.91
C GLU A 4 -6.81 24.62 -40.57
N VAL A 5 -5.93 25.59 -40.88
CA VAL A 5 -4.59 25.34 -41.40
C VAL A 5 -3.70 24.71 -40.33
N PHE A 6 -3.83 25.16 -39.06
CA PHE A 6 -3.11 24.60 -37.93
C PHE A 6 -3.49 23.13 -37.73
N ASP A 7 -4.78 22.84 -37.61
CA ASP A 7 -5.28 21.48 -37.36
C ASP A 7 -4.89 20.52 -38.49
N ARG A 8 -4.92 20.99 -39.74
CA ARG A 8 -4.51 20.20 -40.91
C ARG A 8 -3.00 19.98 -40.94
N LYS A 9 -2.21 21.03 -40.68
CA LYS A 9 -0.74 20.96 -40.76
C LYS A 9 -0.14 19.96 -39.76
N TYR A 10 -0.64 19.98 -38.54
CA TYR A 10 -0.11 19.11 -37.48
C TYR A 10 -0.87 17.78 -37.35
N THR A 11 -1.78 17.47 -38.30
CA THR A 11 -2.55 16.22 -38.36
C THR A 11 -3.26 15.91 -36.99
N LEU A 12 -3.77 16.95 -36.34
CA LEU A 12 -4.39 16.83 -35.02
C LEU A 12 -5.78 16.21 -35.14
N ARG A 13 -5.96 15.08 -34.48
CA ARG A 13 -7.26 14.41 -34.35
C ARG A 13 -7.81 14.67 -32.94
N LEU A 14 -8.15 15.92 -32.67
CA LEU A 14 -8.75 16.28 -31.39
C LEU A 14 -10.23 15.98 -31.39
N ASN A 15 -10.74 15.39 -30.30
CA ASN A 15 -12.17 15.34 -30.07
C ASN A 15 -12.73 16.72 -29.70
N PRO A 16 -14.06 16.94 -29.70
CA PRO A 16 -14.65 18.25 -29.40
C PRO A 16 -14.20 18.84 -28.07
N GLN A 17 -14.12 18.04 -26.99
CA GLN A 17 -13.69 18.48 -25.65
C GLN A 17 -12.21 18.89 -25.65
N GLN A 18 -11.35 18.13 -26.30
CA GLN A 18 -9.93 18.47 -26.48
C GLN A 18 -9.75 19.74 -27.28
N ALA A 19 -10.48 19.89 -28.38
CA ALA A 19 -10.45 21.08 -29.22
C ALA A 19 -10.91 22.34 -28.46
N GLU A 20 -11.98 22.24 -27.67
CA GLU A 20 -12.44 23.33 -26.82
C GLU A 20 -11.35 23.77 -25.84
N ALA A 21 -10.70 22.82 -25.15
CA ALA A 21 -9.62 23.09 -24.21
C ALA A 21 -8.38 23.72 -24.87
N VAL A 22 -8.01 23.31 -26.08
CA VAL A 22 -6.92 23.93 -26.86
C VAL A 22 -7.23 25.36 -27.19
N HIS A 23 -8.46 25.69 -27.58
CA HIS A 23 -8.87 27.01 -28.05
C HIS A 23 -9.26 27.99 -26.92
N ALA A 24 -9.43 27.51 -25.70
CA ALA A 24 -9.78 28.35 -24.55
C ALA A 24 -8.55 29.13 -24.05
N VAL A 25 -8.06 30.14 -24.80
CA VAL A 25 -6.79 30.83 -24.52
C VAL A 25 -6.88 31.84 -23.38
N GLU A 26 -7.94 32.66 -23.35
CA GLU A 26 -8.08 33.75 -22.40
C GLU A 26 -8.90 33.37 -21.17
N GLY A 27 -8.55 33.97 -20.04
CA GLY A 27 -9.22 33.80 -18.74
C GLY A 27 -8.73 32.58 -17.96
N ALA A 28 -9.34 32.38 -16.80
CA ALA A 28 -9.05 31.23 -15.95
C ALA A 28 -9.82 29.99 -16.43
N VAL A 29 -9.12 28.92 -16.70
CA VAL A 29 -9.67 27.65 -17.19
C VAL A 29 -9.12 26.50 -16.36
N LEU A 30 -10.02 25.69 -15.80
CA LEU A 30 -9.69 24.39 -15.22
C LEU A 30 -10.13 23.30 -16.19
N LEU A 31 -9.19 22.46 -16.62
CA LEU A 31 -9.46 21.29 -17.44
C LEU A 31 -9.41 20.04 -16.57
N LEU A 32 -10.57 19.48 -16.27
CA LEU A 32 -10.70 18.21 -15.56
C LEU A 32 -10.65 17.07 -16.55
N ALA A 33 -9.64 16.23 -16.47
CA ALA A 33 -9.29 15.30 -17.50
C ALA A 33 -9.09 13.89 -16.94
N VAL A 34 -10.00 12.95 -17.27
CA VAL A 34 -9.91 11.56 -16.82
C VAL A 34 -8.59 10.88 -17.25
N PRO A 35 -8.18 9.79 -16.59
CA PRO A 35 -7.01 9.02 -17.01
C PRO A 35 -7.07 8.66 -18.50
N GLY A 36 -5.94 8.72 -19.20
CA GLY A 36 -5.89 8.32 -20.62
C GLY A 36 -6.64 9.20 -21.62
N SER A 37 -7.11 10.39 -21.20
CA SER A 37 -7.81 11.35 -22.08
C SER A 37 -6.89 12.25 -22.93
N GLY A 38 -5.56 12.13 -22.76
CA GLY A 38 -4.60 12.91 -23.53
C GLY A 38 -4.26 14.28 -22.95
N LYS A 39 -4.30 14.46 -21.60
CA LYS A 39 -3.94 15.71 -20.89
C LYS A 39 -2.72 16.43 -21.45
N THR A 40 -1.59 15.74 -21.49
CA THR A 40 -0.31 16.30 -21.96
C THR A 40 -0.36 16.67 -23.46
N THR A 41 -1.09 15.90 -24.26
CA THR A 41 -1.28 16.20 -25.70
C THR A 41 -2.05 17.51 -25.85
N VAL A 42 -3.14 17.67 -25.13
CA VAL A 42 -3.95 18.90 -25.17
C VAL A 42 -3.13 20.11 -24.71
N LEU A 43 -2.40 20.00 -23.60
CA LEU A 43 -1.58 21.08 -23.09
C LEU A 43 -0.50 21.51 -24.08
N VAL A 44 0.26 20.56 -24.66
CA VAL A 44 1.29 20.84 -25.65
C VAL A 44 0.71 21.42 -26.94
N THR A 45 -0.44 20.89 -27.40
CA THR A 45 -1.13 21.42 -28.59
C THR A 45 -1.65 22.83 -28.37
N ARG A 46 -2.21 23.13 -27.17
CA ARG A 46 -2.60 24.47 -26.78
C ARG A 46 -1.44 25.47 -26.88
N LEU A 47 -0.25 25.09 -26.36
CA LEU A 47 0.93 25.95 -26.47
C LEU A 47 1.29 26.24 -27.94
N GLY A 48 1.26 25.22 -28.81
CA GLY A 48 1.44 25.39 -30.24
C GLY A 48 0.40 26.33 -30.88
N TYR A 49 -0.88 26.18 -30.50
CA TYR A 49 -1.97 27.04 -30.97
C TYR A 49 -1.78 28.50 -30.54
N MET A 50 -1.39 28.74 -29.26
CA MET A 50 -1.11 30.08 -28.73
C MET A 50 0.00 30.78 -29.53
N LEU A 51 1.08 30.08 -29.88
CA LEU A 51 2.17 30.65 -30.67
C LEU A 51 1.78 30.85 -32.13
N CYS A 52 1.30 29.79 -32.79
CA CYS A 52 1.12 29.77 -34.22
C CYS A 52 -0.13 30.48 -34.72
N CYS A 53 -1.23 30.45 -33.93
CA CYS A 53 -2.51 31.04 -34.33
C CYS A 53 -2.81 32.35 -33.60
N CYS A 54 -2.53 32.45 -32.31
CA CYS A 54 -2.80 33.67 -31.54
C CYS A 54 -1.63 34.66 -31.57
N GLY A 55 -0.43 34.26 -32.08
CA GLY A 55 0.72 35.15 -32.14
C GLY A 55 1.33 35.53 -30.81
N ILE A 56 1.03 34.75 -29.74
CA ILE A 56 1.56 35.01 -28.40
C ILE A 56 3.04 34.63 -28.38
N PRO A 57 3.97 35.51 -27.98
CA PRO A 57 5.38 35.22 -27.92
C PRO A 57 5.67 34.07 -26.91
N ALA A 58 6.61 33.18 -27.23
CA ALA A 58 6.95 32.04 -26.41
C ALA A 58 7.46 32.41 -25.00
N ASP A 59 8.20 33.52 -24.89
CA ASP A 59 8.70 34.05 -23.62
C ASP A 59 7.62 34.63 -22.71
N LYS A 60 6.38 34.75 -23.19
CA LYS A 60 5.20 35.23 -22.43
C LYS A 60 4.40 34.08 -21.81
N ILE A 61 4.79 32.84 -22.03
CA ILE A 61 4.08 31.66 -21.54
C ILE A 61 4.96 30.92 -20.56
N LEU A 62 4.45 30.76 -19.31
CA LEU A 62 5.06 29.92 -18.28
C LEU A 62 4.25 28.64 -18.12
N THR A 63 4.87 27.51 -18.34
CA THR A 63 4.27 26.18 -18.09
C THR A 63 4.94 25.53 -16.90
N MET A 64 4.16 25.24 -15.85
CA MET A 64 4.63 24.63 -14.63
C MET A 64 4.21 23.16 -14.54
N THR A 65 5.14 22.34 -14.09
CA THR A 65 4.95 20.90 -13.90
C THR A 65 5.39 20.47 -12.50
N TYR A 66 4.95 19.30 -12.05
CA TYR A 66 5.30 18.78 -10.73
C TYR A 66 6.75 18.28 -10.66
N THR A 67 7.29 17.66 -11.73
CA THR A 67 8.62 17.03 -11.71
C THR A 67 9.56 17.56 -12.81
N LYS A 68 10.87 17.51 -12.55
CA LYS A 68 11.91 17.81 -13.58
C LYS A 68 11.80 16.89 -14.80
N ALA A 69 11.38 15.62 -14.60
CA ALA A 69 11.19 14.67 -15.70
C ALA A 69 10.02 15.11 -16.60
N ALA A 70 8.86 15.44 -16.04
CA ALA A 70 7.70 15.95 -16.78
C ALA A 70 8.04 17.25 -17.53
N THR A 71 8.79 18.16 -16.90
CA THR A 71 9.29 19.40 -17.55
C THR A 71 10.10 19.07 -18.82
N ARG A 72 11.01 18.11 -18.72
CA ARG A 72 11.88 17.70 -19.86
C ARG A 72 11.08 17.02 -20.96
N GLU A 73 10.21 16.10 -20.60
CA GLU A 73 9.36 15.37 -21.54
C GLU A 73 8.45 16.34 -22.31
N MET A 74 7.78 17.24 -21.61
CA MET A 74 6.87 18.22 -22.22
C MET A 74 7.61 19.15 -23.18
N ARG A 75 8.80 19.64 -22.81
CA ARG A 75 9.67 20.43 -23.68
C ARG A 75 10.08 19.67 -24.93
N GLN A 76 10.48 18.40 -24.79
CA GLN A 76 10.86 17.55 -25.92
C GLN A 76 9.67 17.28 -26.85
N ARG A 77 8.49 17.04 -26.28
CA ARG A 77 7.26 16.81 -27.03
C ARG A 77 6.84 18.06 -27.81
N PHE A 78 6.93 19.24 -27.17
CA PHE A 78 6.69 20.50 -27.85
C PHE A 78 7.68 20.73 -29.02
N ALA A 79 8.96 20.58 -28.78
CA ALA A 79 10.00 20.75 -29.81
C ALA A 79 9.82 19.79 -31.00
N ARG A 80 9.40 18.54 -30.71
CA ARG A 80 9.15 17.55 -31.77
C ARG A 80 7.95 17.90 -32.65
N LEU A 81 6.87 18.45 -32.04
CA LEU A 81 5.64 18.75 -32.75
C LEU A 81 5.67 20.11 -33.46
N PHE A 82 6.28 21.13 -32.84
CA PHE A 82 6.19 22.52 -33.28
C PHE A 82 7.54 23.19 -33.52
N GLY A 83 8.65 22.51 -33.26
CA GLY A 83 9.99 23.13 -33.29
C GLY A 83 10.41 23.67 -34.66
N GLU A 84 9.90 23.13 -35.76
CA GLU A 84 10.18 23.64 -37.12
C GLU A 84 9.54 25.01 -37.36
N ASP A 85 8.31 25.21 -36.88
CA ASP A 85 7.57 26.47 -37.09
C ASP A 85 7.73 27.47 -35.93
N CYS A 86 8.02 26.97 -34.73
CA CYS A 86 8.17 27.75 -33.52
C CYS A 86 9.51 27.43 -32.86
N PRO A 87 10.63 28.03 -33.37
CA PRO A 87 11.97 27.76 -32.85
C PRO A 87 12.16 28.27 -31.39
N GLN A 88 11.36 29.23 -30.99
CA GLN A 88 11.33 29.70 -29.59
C GLN A 88 10.37 28.79 -28.76
N VAL A 89 10.93 28.22 -27.71
CA VAL A 89 10.20 27.30 -26.81
C VAL A 89 9.68 28.06 -25.59
N PRO A 90 8.41 27.87 -25.19
CA PRO A 90 7.87 28.41 -23.95
C PRO A 90 8.71 28.06 -22.73
N GLU A 91 8.59 28.86 -21.67
CA GLU A 91 9.28 28.55 -20.43
C GLU A 91 8.64 27.35 -19.73
N PHE A 92 9.35 26.23 -19.64
CA PHE A 92 8.92 25.04 -18.89
C PHE A 92 9.75 24.92 -17.61
N ARG A 93 9.10 24.91 -16.46
CA ARG A 93 9.75 24.77 -15.13
C ARG A 93 8.93 23.97 -14.16
N THR A 94 9.59 23.44 -13.12
CA THR A 94 8.90 23.05 -11.90
C THR A 94 8.54 24.27 -11.07
N ILE A 95 7.56 24.18 -10.18
CA ILE A 95 7.16 25.29 -9.30
C ILE A 95 8.33 25.74 -8.41
N ASN A 96 9.14 24.78 -7.90
CA ASN A 96 10.37 25.10 -7.18
C ASN A 96 11.39 25.85 -8.08
N GLY A 97 11.48 25.46 -9.35
CA GLY A 97 12.33 26.16 -10.30
C GLY A 97 11.90 27.61 -10.59
N VAL A 98 10.59 27.89 -10.54
CA VAL A 98 10.06 29.26 -10.60
C VAL A 98 10.38 29.99 -9.29
N SER A 99 10.23 29.34 -8.16
CA SER A 99 10.54 29.88 -6.82
C SER A 99 12.02 30.31 -6.71
N SER A 100 12.93 29.44 -7.20
CA SER A 100 14.37 29.80 -7.30
C SER A 100 14.58 31.04 -8.15
N LYS A 101 13.93 31.11 -9.33
CA LYS A 101 14.05 32.27 -10.25
C LYS A 101 13.57 33.57 -9.59
N ILE A 102 12.52 33.52 -8.78
CA ILE A 102 12.01 34.66 -8.00
C ILE A 102 13.04 35.12 -6.95
N ILE A 103 13.60 34.18 -6.19
CA ILE A 103 14.62 34.49 -5.17
C ILE A 103 15.88 35.10 -5.81
N ASP A 104 16.36 34.53 -6.91
CA ASP A 104 17.53 35.01 -7.65
C ASP A 104 17.31 36.42 -8.25
N PHE A 105 16.10 36.68 -8.76
CA PHE A 105 15.75 38.01 -9.25
C PHE A 105 15.72 39.03 -8.13
N TYR A 106 15.11 38.69 -7.00
CA TYR A 106 15.08 39.56 -5.82
C TYR A 106 16.48 39.84 -5.29
N ALA A 107 17.37 38.85 -5.24
CA ALA A 107 18.75 39.04 -4.83
C ALA A 107 19.50 40.05 -5.75
N ARG A 108 19.29 39.90 -7.07
CA ARG A 108 19.86 40.87 -8.06
C ARG A 108 19.32 42.28 -7.91
N VAL A 109 18.02 42.44 -7.72
CA VAL A 109 17.39 43.77 -7.51
C VAL A 109 17.95 44.45 -6.25
N ARG A 110 18.29 43.67 -5.22
CA ARG A 110 18.92 44.20 -3.99
C ARG A 110 20.42 44.48 -4.14
N GLY A 111 21.05 44.15 -5.26
CA GLY A 111 22.49 44.28 -5.44
C GLY A 111 23.33 43.40 -4.48
N ARG A 112 22.74 42.30 -3.97
CA ARG A 112 23.37 41.34 -3.04
C ARG A 112 23.15 39.92 -3.57
N GLY A 113 24.08 39.01 -3.30
CA GLY A 113 23.89 37.60 -3.58
C GLY A 113 22.77 37.01 -2.74
N ASN A 114 22.38 35.76 -3.03
CA ASN A 114 21.42 35.02 -2.24
C ASN A 114 21.83 35.02 -0.76
N ALA A 115 20.88 35.34 0.11
CA ALA A 115 21.10 35.40 1.54
C ALA A 115 21.20 33.99 2.15
N PHE A 116 20.66 32.99 1.48
CA PHE A 116 20.55 31.58 1.91
C PHE A 116 21.12 30.66 0.85
N THR A 117 21.75 29.57 1.29
CA THR A 117 22.25 28.50 0.44
C THR A 117 21.25 27.35 0.43
N LEU A 118 20.88 26.84 -0.75
CA LEU A 118 20.05 25.66 -0.86
C LEU A 118 20.82 24.42 -0.40
N MET A 119 20.25 23.71 0.57
CA MET A 119 20.75 22.42 1.04
C MET A 119 20.18 21.31 0.17
N GLU A 120 20.99 20.84 -0.78
CA GLU A 120 20.64 19.72 -1.65
C GLU A 120 21.02 18.37 -1.02
N ASN A 121 21.85 18.37 0.01
CA ASN A 121 22.31 17.16 0.68
C ASN A 121 21.24 16.64 1.67
N GLU A 122 20.45 15.70 1.22
CA GLU A 122 19.41 15.03 1.99
C GLU A 122 19.95 14.33 3.25
N VAL A 123 21.22 13.87 3.23
CA VAL A 123 21.84 13.19 4.35
C VAL A 123 22.10 14.17 5.50
N GLU A 124 22.55 15.40 5.19
CA GLU A 124 22.79 16.44 6.20
C GLU A 124 21.47 16.90 6.85
N LEU A 125 20.42 17.06 6.07
CA LEU A 125 19.09 17.39 6.60
C LEU A 125 18.53 16.27 7.47
N ALA A 126 18.70 15.00 7.05
CA ALA A 126 18.31 13.85 7.84
C ALA A 126 19.08 13.76 9.16
N LYS A 127 20.39 14.03 9.13
CA LYS A 127 21.23 14.09 10.33
C LYS A 127 20.77 15.19 11.28
N LEU A 128 20.48 16.39 10.77
CA LEU A 128 19.95 17.50 11.59
C LEU A 128 18.68 17.09 12.34
N VAL A 129 17.72 16.43 11.64
CA VAL A 129 16.48 15.96 12.27
C VAL A 129 16.76 14.87 13.31
N SER A 130 17.71 13.95 13.03
CA SER A 130 18.11 12.91 13.99
C SER A 130 18.75 13.50 15.25
N ASP A 131 19.64 14.48 15.10
CA ASP A 131 20.32 15.15 16.21
C ASP A 131 19.29 15.92 17.08
N LEU A 132 18.36 16.63 16.47
CA LEU A 132 17.28 17.33 17.18
C LEU A 132 16.31 16.37 17.89
N TYR A 133 16.00 15.22 17.28
CA TYR A 133 15.20 14.18 17.92
C TYR A 133 15.88 13.63 19.16
N LEU A 134 17.18 13.33 19.07
CA LEU A 134 17.98 12.84 20.22
C LEU A 134 18.02 13.86 21.36
N GLU A 135 18.22 15.15 21.05
CA GLU A 135 18.20 16.23 22.06
C GLU A 135 16.87 16.35 22.79
N LEU A 136 15.76 16.09 22.10
CA LEU A 136 14.42 16.25 22.65
C LEU A 136 13.89 14.99 23.33
N SER A 137 14.17 13.79 22.80
CA SER A 137 13.63 12.53 23.31
C SER A 137 14.58 11.78 24.23
N GLU A 138 15.88 12.11 24.22
CA GLU A 138 16.95 11.33 24.86
C GLU A 138 17.07 9.89 24.31
N ASP A 139 16.49 9.63 23.11
CA ASP A 139 16.51 8.34 22.41
C ASP A 139 16.99 8.53 20.96
N PHE A 140 17.53 7.47 20.37
CA PHE A 140 18.00 7.49 18.99
C PHE A 140 16.85 7.30 18.00
N ALA A 141 16.74 8.21 17.02
CA ALA A 141 15.79 8.07 15.93
C ALA A 141 16.20 6.94 14.98
N THR A 142 15.27 6.06 14.63
CA THR A 142 15.46 5.14 13.49
C THR A 142 15.42 5.92 12.17
N GLN A 143 15.93 5.32 11.09
CA GLN A 143 15.85 5.95 9.76
C GLN A 143 14.40 6.19 9.33
N SER A 144 13.48 5.28 9.68
CA SER A 144 12.06 5.46 9.42
C SER A 144 11.48 6.63 10.20
N THR A 145 11.83 6.81 11.49
CA THR A 145 11.40 7.95 12.30
C THR A 145 11.89 9.28 11.70
N VAL A 146 13.17 9.36 11.31
CA VAL A 146 13.72 10.56 10.66
C VAL A 146 12.98 10.87 9.35
N LYS A 147 12.72 9.86 8.53
CA LYS A 147 11.98 10.02 7.25
C LYS A 147 10.56 10.54 7.50
N GLU A 148 9.91 10.04 8.53
CA GLU A 148 8.56 10.48 8.89
C GLU A 148 8.51 11.90 9.43
N LEU A 149 9.40 12.26 10.34
CA LEU A 149 9.52 13.63 10.87
C LEU A 149 9.81 14.64 9.73
N ARG A 150 10.66 14.28 8.77
CA ARG A 150 10.94 15.10 7.60
C ARG A 150 9.70 15.25 6.70
N ARG A 151 8.91 14.20 6.54
CA ARG A 151 7.63 14.27 5.84
C ARG A 151 6.68 15.28 6.49
N TRP A 152 6.61 15.28 7.83
CA TRP A 152 5.80 16.24 8.57
C TRP A 152 6.32 17.68 8.44
N ILE A 153 7.65 17.90 8.45
CA ILE A 153 8.25 19.23 8.19
C ILE A 153 7.82 19.74 6.80
N THR A 154 7.92 18.90 5.77
CA THR A 154 7.46 19.21 4.40
C THR A 154 5.96 19.52 4.39
N TYR A 155 5.13 18.73 5.07
CA TYR A 155 3.69 18.92 5.14
C TYR A 155 3.33 20.28 5.75
N VAL A 156 3.90 20.62 6.90
CA VAL A 156 3.68 21.91 7.58
C VAL A 156 3.98 23.10 6.66
N LYS A 157 5.15 23.09 6.00
CA LYS A 157 5.56 24.16 5.09
C LYS A 157 4.65 24.27 3.87
N ASN A 158 4.32 23.14 3.25
CA ASN A 158 3.51 23.10 2.04
C ASN A 158 2.03 23.42 2.29
N MET A 159 1.48 23.04 3.45
CA MET A 159 0.12 23.37 3.87
C MET A 159 0.03 24.77 4.52
N MET A 160 1.18 25.41 4.77
CA MET A 160 1.27 26.71 5.43
C MET A 160 0.55 26.73 6.79
N LEU A 161 0.77 25.69 7.61
CA LEU A 161 0.13 25.56 8.92
C LEU A 161 0.69 26.59 9.89
N ASP A 162 -0.18 27.16 10.72
CA ASP A 162 0.21 28.02 11.85
C ASP A 162 0.59 27.18 13.08
N GLU A 163 1.11 27.85 14.12
CA GLU A 163 1.59 27.19 15.33
C GLU A 163 0.50 26.37 16.05
N GLY A 164 -0.76 26.83 16.01
CA GLY A 164 -1.88 26.13 16.60
C GLY A 164 -2.16 24.81 15.87
N ALA A 165 -2.27 24.87 14.54
CA ALA A 165 -2.49 23.69 13.71
C ALA A 165 -1.33 22.69 13.77
N ILE A 166 -0.09 23.16 13.92
CA ILE A 166 1.07 22.26 14.11
C ILE A 166 0.96 21.49 15.43
N GLY A 167 0.44 22.13 16.49
CA GLY A 167 0.24 21.48 17.80
C GLY A 167 -0.85 20.40 17.81
N GLU A 168 -1.77 20.44 16.84
CA GLU A 168 -2.86 19.46 16.70
C GLU A 168 -2.50 18.25 15.83
N LEU A 169 -1.31 18.25 15.19
CA LEU A 169 -0.89 17.15 14.32
C LEU A 169 -0.53 15.89 15.13
N ASP A 170 -1.11 14.77 14.76
CA ASP A 170 -0.67 13.45 15.24
C ASP A 170 0.53 12.97 14.43
N THR A 171 1.72 13.33 14.90
CA THR A 171 2.99 13.00 14.25
C THR A 171 3.67 11.75 14.82
N GLY A 172 3.07 11.13 15.86
CA GLY A 172 3.71 10.09 16.65
C GLY A 172 4.90 10.59 17.50
N PHE A 173 5.11 11.90 17.59
CA PHE A 173 6.14 12.53 18.41
C PHE A 173 5.61 13.82 19.07
N ASP A 174 5.27 13.76 20.34
CA ASP A 174 4.62 14.87 21.07
C ASP A 174 5.41 16.19 21.03
N LYS A 175 6.75 16.11 20.92
CA LYS A 175 7.62 17.28 20.84
C LYS A 175 7.90 17.76 19.40
N PHE A 176 7.10 17.31 18.43
CA PHE A 176 7.27 17.73 17.04
C PHE A 176 7.19 19.25 16.83
N PRO A 177 6.28 20.02 17.47
CA PRO A 177 6.26 21.49 17.33
C PRO A 177 7.58 22.13 17.74
N GLU A 178 8.21 21.67 18.83
CA GLU A 178 9.51 22.15 19.28
C GLU A 178 10.63 21.76 18.29
N LEU A 179 10.62 20.51 17.81
CA LEU A 179 11.57 20.03 16.79
C LEU A 179 11.49 20.89 15.54
N TYR A 180 10.29 21.17 15.03
CA TYR A 180 10.04 21.99 13.85
C TYR A 180 10.57 23.43 14.05
N SER A 181 10.32 24.02 15.22
CA SER A 181 10.82 25.36 15.57
C SER A 181 12.34 25.40 15.56
N ARG A 182 13.00 24.44 16.23
CA ARG A 182 14.47 24.33 16.30
C ARG A 182 15.08 24.06 14.92
N TYR A 183 14.46 23.18 14.13
CA TYR A 183 14.87 22.91 12.74
C TYR A 183 14.96 24.22 11.92
N ASN A 184 13.89 25.01 11.92
CA ASN A 184 13.88 26.28 11.22
C ASN A 184 14.85 27.31 11.80
N GLN A 185 15.09 27.28 13.12
CA GLN A 185 16.07 28.15 13.76
C GLN A 185 17.49 27.82 13.29
N VAL A 186 17.87 26.54 13.23
CA VAL A 186 19.18 26.10 12.74
C VAL A 186 19.37 26.49 11.28
N LEU A 187 18.39 26.24 10.42
CA LEU A 187 18.46 26.65 9.01
C LEU A 187 18.72 28.16 8.87
N ARG A 188 18.02 29.00 9.63
CA ARG A 188 18.19 30.46 9.60
C ARG A 188 19.58 30.88 10.11
N GLN A 189 20.08 30.28 11.20
CA GLN A 189 21.39 30.59 11.77
C GLN A 189 22.52 30.25 10.80
N GLN A 190 22.42 29.10 10.14
CA GLN A 190 23.38 28.62 9.15
C GLN A 190 23.23 29.27 7.77
N ARG A 191 22.18 30.09 7.59
CA ARG A 191 21.76 30.62 6.28
C ARG A 191 21.49 29.54 5.24
N TRP A 192 20.90 28.47 5.67
CA TRP A 192 20.43 27.38 4.83
C TRP A 192 18.95 27.52 4.50
N MET A 193 18.53 26.93 3.40
CA MET A 193 17.14 26.72 3.05
C MET A 193 16.99 25.33 2.40
N ASP A 194 15.94 24.62 2.74
CA ASP A 194 15.56 23.41 2.04
C ASP A 194 14.68 23.73 0.79
N TYR A 195 14.27 22.70 0.04
CA TYR A 195 13.43 22.89 -1.15
C TYR A 195 12.04 23.48 -0.83
N ASP A 196 11.49 23.23 0.36
CA ASP A 196 10.20 23.79 0.77
C ASP A 196 10.36 25.26 1.16
N ASP A 197 11.46 25.62 1.80
CA ASP A 197 11.79 27.01 2.10
C ASP A 197 11.92 27.88 0.85
N GLN A 198 12.35 27.32 -0.29
CA GLN A 198 12.34 28.09 -1.55
C GLN A 198 10.95 28.60 -1.89
N MET A 199 9.92 27.77 -1.71
CA MET A 199 8.53 28.18 -1.97
C MET A 199 8.05 29.17 -0.94
N VAL A 200 8.36 28.96 0.35
CA VAL A 200 8.01 29.88 1.44
C VAL A 200 8.61 31.27 1.19
N TYR A 201 9.90 31.33 0.85
CA TYR A 201 10.56 32.61 0.57
C TYR A 201 10.07 33.26 -0.72
N ALA A 202 9.88 32.50 -1.79
CA ALA A 202 9.33 33.01 -3.04
C ALA A 202 7.95 33.64 -2.85
N LYS A 203 7.02 32.93 -2.17
CA LYS A 203 5.71 33.44 -1.82
C LYS A 203 5.80 34.76 -1.03
N LYS A 204 6.60 34.77 0.04
CA LYS A 204 6.81 35.95 0.88
C LYS A 204 7.38 37.14 0.09
N ILE A 205 8.35 36.89 -0.80
CA ILE A 205 8.91 37.95 -1.67
C ILE A 205 7.81 38.54 -2.56
N LEU A 206 7.01 37.68 -3.22
CA LEU A 206 5.92 38.15 -4.09
C LEU A 206 4.86 38.96 -3.33
N GLU A 207 4.60 38.64 -2.05
CA GLU A 207 3.63 39.38 -1.21
C GLU A 207 4.15 40.75 -0.74
N ILE A 208 5.44 40.83 -0.36
CA ILE A 208 6.01 42.05 0.24
C ILE A 208 6.71 42.98 -0.77
N ARG A 209 6.94 42.52 -2.01
CA ARG A 209 7.67 43.24 -3.06
C ARG A 209 6.83 43.36 -4.34
N PRO A 210 5.94 44.40 -4.42
CA PRO A 210 5.09 44.61 -5.59
C PRO A 210 5.86 44.77 -6.90
N ASP A 211 7.08 45.32 -6.86
CA ASP A 211 7.96 45.47 -8.02
C ASP A 211 8.43 44.11 -8.57
N VAL A 212 8.80 43.18 -7.68
CA VAL A 212 9.16 41.81 -8.08
C VAL A 212 7.95 41.07 -8.62
N LEU A 213 6.80 41.16 -7.95
CA LEU A 213 5.56 40.55 -8.40
C LEU A 213 5.15 41.07 -9.79
N ALA A 214 5.15 42.39 -10.00
CA ALA A 214 4.82 42.99 -11.29
C ALA A 214 5.76 42.53 -12.40
N HIS A 215 7.06 42.40 -12.11
CA HIS A 215 8.04 41.89 -13.08
C HIS A 215 7.67 40.48 -13.58
N PHE A 216 7.32 39.54 -12.68
CA PHE A 216 6.96 38.18 -13.09
C PHE A 216 5.58 38.12 -13.74
N GLN A 217 4.62 38.93 -13.34
CA GLN A 217 3.32 39.02 -13.98
C GLN A 217 3.41 39.59 -15.41
N ASP A 218 4.31 40.56 -15.66
CA ASP A 218 4.54 41.17 -16.98
C ASP A 218 5.40 40.24 -17.87
N ALA A 219 6.31 39.48 -17.24
CA ALA A 219 7.09 38.47 -17.95
C ALA A 219 6.21 37.30 -18.44
N PHE A 220 5.26 36.85 -17.59
CA PHE A 220 4.45 35.66 -17.87
C PHE A 220 2.93 35.97 -17.74
N PRO A 221 2.34 36.68 -18.69
CA PRO A 221 0.91 36.95 -18.70
C PRO A 221 0.06 35.68 -18.92
N TYR A 222 0.62 34.58 -19.39
CA TYR A 222 -0.07 33.30 -19.54
C TYR A 222 0.62 32.25 -18.68
N VAL A 223 -0.14 31.64 -17.78
CA VAL A 223 0.33 30.59 -16.86
C VAL A 223 -0.40 29.30 -17.14
N CYS A 224 0.33 28.23 -17.39
CA CYS A 224 -0.20 26.88 -17.53
C CYS A 224 0.34 25.98 -16.42
N VAL A 225 -0.50 25.11 -15.86
CA VAL A 225 -0.12 24.17 -14.79
C VAL A 225 -0.60 22.77 -15.15
N ASP A 226 0.32 21.82 -15.17
CA ASP A 226 0.01 20.40 -15.37
C ASP A 226 -0.04 19.64 -14.05
N GLU A 227 -0.81 18.55 -14.00
CA GLU A 227 -1.02 17.71 -12.79
C GLU A 227 -1.39 18.56 -11.55
N SER A 228 -2.30 19.52 -11.73
CA SER A 228 -2.65 20.51 -10.71
C SER A 228 -3.25 19.89 -9.44
N GLN A 229 -3.79 18.68 -9.49
CA GLN A 229 -4.27 17.93 -8.31
C GLN A 229 -3.16 17.51 -7.34
N ASP A 230 -1.90 17.50 -7.79
CA ASP A 230 -0.74 17.15 -6.94
C ASP A 230 -0.06 18.38 -6.34
N THR A 231 -0.55 19.57 -6.70
CA THR A 231 -0.01 20.86 -6.27
C THR A 231 -0.40 21.15 -4.81
N SER A 232 0.58 21.58 -4.00
CA SER A 232 0.35 21.91 -2.58
C SER A 232 -0.29 23.30 -2.39
N ARG A 233 -0.78 23.57 -1.19
CA ARG A 233 -1.44 24.83 -0.86
C ARG A 233 -0.54 26.06 -1.10
N ILE A 234 0.76 25.97 -0.73
CA ILE A 234 1.71 27.06 -0.99
C ILE A 234 1.98 27.24 -2.48
N GLN A 235 2.02 26.16 -3.24
CA GLN A 235 2.22 26.19 -4.68
C GLN A 235 1.03 26.86 -5.37
N HIS A 236 -0.21 26.50 -4.98
CA HIS A 236 -1.42 27.21 -5.46
C HIS A 236 -1.39 28.70 -5.12
N ALA A 237 -0.91 29.08 -3.93
CA ALA A 237 -0.77 30.49 -3.56
C ALA A 237 0.22 31.25 -4.46
N ILE A 238 1.35 30.62 -4.81
CA ILE A 238 2.33 31.20 -5.76
C ILE A 238 1.71 31.34 -7.16
N ILE A 239 1.04 30.31 -7.66
CA ILE A 239 0.35 30.31 -8.97
C ILE A 239 -0.69 31.45 -9.00
N HIS A 240 -1.51 31.58 -7.95
CA HIS A 240 -2.51 32.62 -7.83
C HIS A 240 -1.88 34.03 -7.89
N LEU A 241 -0.79 34.27 -7.14
CA LEU A 241 -0.07 35.54 -7.17
C LEU A 241 0.43 35.90 -8.58
N LEU A 242 0.98 34.93 -9.31
CA LEU A 242 1.50 35.12 -10.65
C LEU A 242 0.39 35.39 -11.68
N ALA A 243 -0.71 34.63 -11.63
CA ALA A 243 -1.79 34.72 -12.62
C ALA A 243 -2.78 35.85 -12.40
N ARG A 244 -2.91 36.40 -11.18
CA ARG A 244 -4.01 37.32 -10.80
C ARG A 244 -4.09 38.64 -11.59
N LYS A 245 -3.00 39.11 -12.23
CA LYS A 245 -2.98 40.36 -12.99
C LYS A 245 -3.75 40.26 -14.29
N THR A 246 -3.51 39.19 -15.04
CA THR A 246 -4.13 38.98 -16.35
C THR A 246 -5.34 38.03 -16.27
N GLY A 247 -5.42 37.18 -15.27
CA GLY A 247 -6.42 36.14 -15.17
C GLY A 247 -6.20 34.96 -16.12
N ASN A 248 -5.16 34.97 -16.96
CA ASN A 248 -4.91 33.93 -17.96
C ASN A 248 -4.21 32.73 -17.32
N LEU A 249 -4.99 31.89 -16.68
CA LEU A 249 -4.55 30.67 -16.00
C LEU A 249 -5.20 29.44 -16.63
N PHE A 250 -4.39 28.48 -17.07
CA PHE A 250 -4.86 27.20 -17.56
C PHE A 250 -4.32 26.08 -16.66
N MET A 251 -5.20 25.47 -15.88
CA MET A 251 -4.86 24.36 -15.00
C MET A 251 -5.41 23.05 -15.55
N VAL A 252 -4.59 22.03 -15.61
CA VAL A 252 -4.98 20.67 -16.03
C VAL A 252 -4.79 19.73 -14.85
N GLY A 253 -5.81 18.96 -14.55
CA GLY A 253 -5.76 18.01 -13.45
C GLY A 253 -6.91 17.02 -13.45
N ASP A 254 -6.86 16.15 -12.44
CA ASP A 254 -7.91 15.20 -12.13
C ASP A 254 -7.87 14.94 -10.61
N GLU A 255 -8.83 15.46 -9.86
CA GLU A 255 -8.87 15.30 -8.40
C GLU A 255 -8.98 13.82 -8.01
N ASP A 256 -9.56 12.97 -8.88
CA ASP A 256 -9.62 11.53 -8.67
C ASP A 256 -8.25 10.84 -8.79
N GLN A 257 -7.23 11.53 -9.31
CA GLN A 257 -5.85 11.08 -9.37
C GLN A 257 -4.93 11.75 -8.35
N SER A 258 -5.47 12.50 -7.38
CA SER A 258 -4.70 13.09 -6.28
C SER A 258 -4.34 12.02 -5.26
N ILE A 259 -3.09 11.58 -5.26
CA ILE A 259 -2.56 10.50 -4.41
C ILE A 259 -1.28 10.89 -3.65
N TYR A 260 -0.97 12.18 -3.58
CA TYR A 260 0.20 12.70 -2.88
C TYR A 260 -0.18 13.58 -1.68
N GLY A 261 -1.30 13.28 -0.99
CA GLY A 261 -1.72 13.97 0.23
C GLY A 261 -0.63 13.93 1.31
N PHE A 262 0.09 12.81 1.42
CA PHE A 262 1.24 12.67 2.32
C PHE A 262 2.43 13.63 1.97
N ARG A 263 2.43 14.25 0.78
CA ARG A 263 3.33 15.34 0.35
C ARG A 263 2.62 16.69 0.31
N ALA A 264 1.51 16.81 1.02
CA ALA A 264 0.69 18.01 1.08
C ALA A 264 0.02 18.42 -0.25
N ALA A 265 -0.30 17.46 -1.14
CA ALA A 265 -1.18 17.76 -2.27
C ALA A 265 -2.53 18.29 -1.77
N TYR A 266 -3.06 19.32 -2.45
CA TYR A 266 -4.25 20.03 -2.03
C TYR A 266 -5.32 20.06 -3.14
N PRO A 267 -6.00 18.92 -3.39
CA PRO A 267 -7.02 18.81 -4.44
C PRO A 267 -8.24 19.71 -4.23
N ASP A 268 -8.47 20.17 -3.00
CA ASP A 268 -9.56 21.12 -2.68
C ASP A 268 -9.45 22.42 -3.48
N ALA A 269 -8.24 22.80 -3.90
CA ALA A 269 -8.05 23.95 -4.77
C ALA A 269 -8.75 23.79 -6.13
N LEU A 270 -8.86 22.58 -6.65
CA LEU A 270 -9.60 22.30 -7.89
C LEU A 270 -11.11 22.42 -7.63
N MET A 271 -11.58 21.88 -6.49
CA MET A 271 -12.99 21.96 -6.09
C MET A 271 -13.45 23.40 -5.85
N GLN A 272 -12.55 24.27 -5.39
CA GLN A 272 -12.81 25.68 -5.09
C GLN A 272 -12.39 26.63 -6.23
N PHE A 273 -12.09 26.09 -7.42
CA PHE A 273 -11.49 26.86 -8.51
C PHE A 273 -12.35 28.04 -8.95
N GLU A 274 -13.65 27.85 -9.18
CA GLU A 274 -14.58 28.92 -9.59
C GLU A 274 -14.78 29.96 -8.50
N GLN A 275 -14.66 29.59 -7.22
CA GLN A 275 -14.71 30.54 -6.10
C GLN A 275 -13.44 31.39 -6.02
N THR A 276 -12.28 30.78 -6.31
CA THR A 276 -10.96 31.42 -6.29
C THR A 276 -10.76 32.34 -7.50
N TYR A 277 -11.33 31.97 -8.65
CA TYR A 277 -11.24 32.70 -9.91
C TYR A 277 -12.64 32.99 -10.47
N PRO A 278 -13.28 34.11 -10.05
CA PRO A 278 -14.62 34.43 -10.52
C PRO A 278 -14.69 34.59 -12.05
N GLY A 279 -15.64 33.92 -12.69
CA GLY A 279 -15.77 33.86 -14.14
C GLY A 279 -14.89 32.81 -14.82
N ALA A 280 -14.24 31.95 -14.06
CA ALA A 280 -13.50 30.82 -14.59
C ALA A 280 -14.41 29.83 -15.32
N ARG A 281 -13.81 29.08 -16.25
CA ARG A 281 -14.49 27.99 -16.97
C ARG A 281 -13.92 26.65 -16.50
N VAL A 282 -14.81 25.72 -16.20
CA VAL A 282 -14.45 24.31 -15.93
C VAL A 282 -14.81 23.51 -17.19
N LEU A 283 -13.79 22.92 -17.81
CA LEU A 283 -13.92 22.08 -19.00
C LEU A 283 -13.66 20.62 -18.62
N LEU A 284 -14.34 19.70 -19.31
CA LEU A 284 -14.21 18.26 -19.07
C LEU A 284 -13.53 17.55 -20.24
N MET A 285 -12.69 16.58 -19.96
CA MET A 285 -12.20 15.58 -20.93
C MET A 285 -12.52 14.19 -20.40
N GLU A 286 -13.58 13.59 -20.91
CA GLU A 286 -14.17 12.36 -20.40
C GLU A 286 -13.85 11.11 -21.24
N GLU A 287 -13.35 11.28 -22.48
CA GLU A 287 -12.98 10.15 -23.34
C GLU A 287 -11.65 9.55 -22.93
N ASN A 288 -11.65 8.23 -22.70
CA ASN A 288 -10.46 7.46 -22.37
C ASN A 288 -10.01 6.64 -23.58
N TYR A 289 -8.77 6.86 -24.02
CA TYR A 289 -8.14 6.18 -25.15
C TYR A 289 -7.18 5.05 -24.74
N ARG A 290 -7.05 4.80 -23.43
CA ARG A 290 -6.05 3.88 -22.86
C ARG A 290 -6.62 2.48 -22.60
N SER A 291 -7.62 2.39 -21.76
CA SER A 291 -8.08 1.15 -21.17
C SER A 291 -9.32 0.60 -21.86
N THR A 292 -9.58 -0.70 -21.69
CA THR A 292 -10.80 -1.34 -22.19
C THR A 292 -12.03 -0.90 -21.40
N PRO A 293 -13.24 -0.99 -22.00
CA PRO A 293 -14.49 -0.64 -21.32
C PRO A 293 -14.72 -1.36 -20.00
N GLU A 294 -14.25 -2.61 -19.88
CA GLU A 294 -14.39 -3.45 -18.69
C GLU A 294 -13.64 -2.85 -17.50
N ILE A 295 -12.38 -2.48 -17.71
CA ILE A 295 -11.53 -1.83 -16.70
C ILE A 295 -12.13 -0.48 -16.30
N LEU A 296 -12.56 0.33 -17.28
CA LEU A 296 -13.10 1.66 -17.02
C LEU A 296 -14.43 1.64 -16.27
N ARG A 297 -15.34 0.72 -16.60
CA ARG A 297 -16.60 0.58 -15.87
C ARG A 297 -16.38 0.23 -14.40
N LEU A 298 -15.38 -0.64 -14.12
CA LEU A 298 -15.03 -0.98 -12.77
C LEU A 298 -14.41 0.22 -12.03
N ALA A 299 -13.44 0.89 -12.65
CA ALA A 299 -12.73 2.01 -12.06
C ALA A 299 -13.65 3.23 -11.82
N ASP A 300 -14.52 3.55 -12.80
CA ASP A 300 -15.47 4.66 -12.69
C ASP A 300 -16.51 4.39 -11.59
N GLY A 301 -17.15 3.21 -11.60
CA GLY A 301 -18.12 2.84 -10.56
C GLY A 301 -17.52 2.83 -9.15
N PHE A 302 -16.25 2.52 -9.03
CA PHE A 302 -15.54 2.54 -7.74
C PHE A 302 -15.22 3.95 -7.26
N ILE A 303 -14.69 4.83 -8.14
CA ILE A 303 -14.28 6.17 -7.72
C ILE A 303 -15.46 7.09 -7.44
N GLN A 304 -16.62 6.82 -8.03
CA GLN A 304 -17.85 7.60 -7.78
C GLN A 304 -18.36 7.52 -6.34
N GLN A 305 -17.84 6.61 -5.52
CA GLN A 305 -18.15 6.53 -4.09
C GLN A 305 -17.47 7.65 -3.27
N ASN A 306 -16.45 8.33 -3.80
CA ASN A 306 -15.88 9.49 -3.14
C ASN A 306 -16.83 10.70 -3.26
N PRO A 307 -17.19 11.36 -2.14
CA PRO A 307 -18.13 12.48 -2.16
C PRO A 307 -17.53 13.78 -2.73
N ASN A 308 -16.23 14.02 -2.50
CA ASN A 308 -15.55 15.27 -2.85
C ASN A 308 -14.91 15.17 -4.24
N ARG A 309 -15.72 15.29 -5.29
CA ARG A 309 -15.29 15.26 -6.68
C ARG A 309 -16.23 16.02 -7.61
N HIS A 310 -15.74 16.47 -8.75
CA HIS A 310 -16.59 17.02 -9.81
C HIS A 310 -17.40 15.90 -10.50
N PRO A 311 -18.64 16.15 -10.87
CA PRO A 311 -19.42 15.23 -11.68
C PRO A 311 -18.76 15.06 -13.05
N LYS A 312 -18.22 13.88 -13.31
CA LYS A 312 -17.63 13.47 -14.59
C LYS A 312 -17.78 11.97 -14.75
N ALA A 313 -17.84 11.50 -16.01
CA ALA A 313 -17.95 10.10 -16.35
C ALA A 313 -16.82 9.69 -17.29
N ILE A 314 -16.33 8.47 -17.15
CA ILE A 314 -15.29 7.97 -18.05
C ILE A 314 -15.96 7.29 -19.25
N ARG A 315 -15.71 7.80 -20.45
CA ARG A 315 -16.24 7.25 -21.70
C ARG A 315 -15.16 6.46 -22.42
N PRO A 316 -15.34 5.14 -22.54
CA PRO A 316 -14.39 4.31 -23.27
C PRO A 316 -14.47 4.59 -24.78
N THR A 317 -13.33 4.68 -25.44
CA THR A 317 -13.24 4.80 -26.92
C THR A 317 -12.74 3.53 -27.58
N ARG A 318 -12.24 2.58 -26.80
CA ARG A 318 -11.72 1.30 -27.29
C ARG A 318 -12.82 0.24 -27.32
N GLU A 319 -12.61 -0.80 -28.12
CA GLU A 319 -13.47 -1.98 -28.16
C GLU A 319 -13.39 -2.77 -26.85
N SER A 320 -14.42 -3.58 -26.60
CA SER A 320 -14.48 -4.50 -25.47
C SER A 320 -13.27 -5.45 -25.46
N GLY A 321 -12.71 -5.64 -24.29
CA GLY A 321 -11.56 -6.50 -24.03
C GLY A 321 -11.88 -7.64 -23.06
N ALA A 322 -10.86 -8.11 -22.37
CA ALA A 322 -11.00 -9.13 -21.34
C ALA A 322 -11.67 -8.56 -20.07
N ASP A 323 -12.40 -9.40 -19.37
CA ASP A 323 -12.92 -9.07 -18.05
C ASP A 323 -11.80 -8.80 -17.03
N VAL A 324 -12.13 -8.04 -15.99
CA VAL A 324 -11.21 -7.85 -14.86
C VAL A 324 -11.19 -9.12 -14.02
N HIS A 325 -9.98 -9.60 -13.69
CA HIS A 325 -9.77 -10.84 -12.96
C HIS A 325 -9.58 -10.58 -11.47
N LEU A 326 -10.41 -11.17 -10.62
CA LEU A 326 -10.24 -11.19 -9.18
C LEU A 326 -9.73 -12.55 -8.74
N ILE A 327 -8.48 -12.59 -8.23
CA ILE A 327 -7.82 -13.81 -7.75
C ILE A 327 -7.91 -13.83 -6.22
N LEU A 328 -8.68 -14.77 -5.68
CA LEU A 328 -8.81 -14.99 -4.25
C LEU A 328 -7.87 -16.13 -3.82
N ALA A 329 -6.70 -15.78 -3.34
CA ALA A 329 -5.71 -16.73 -2.82
C ALA A 329 -6.13 -17.28 -1.45
N ALA A 330 -5.65 -18.46 -1.09
CA ALA A 330 -5.84 -19.02 0.25
C ALA A 330 -5.06 -18.20 1.30
N ASP A 331 -3.86 -17.79 0.95
CA ASP A 331 -2.93 -16.98 1.74
C ASP A 331 -2.00 -16.17 0.85
N ARG A 332 -1.14 -15.34 1.45
CA ARG A 332 -0.19 -14.49 0.70
C ARG A 332 0.89 -15.30 -0.01
N GLU A 333 1.30 -16.46 0.52
CA GLU A 333 2.29 -17.31 -0.15
C GLU A 333 1.76 -17.81 -1.50
N VAL A 334 0.51 -18.27 -1.54
CA VAL A 334 -0.16 -18.68 -2.78
C VAL A 334 -0.25 -17.56 -3.79
N GLN A 335 -0.51 -16.33 -3.34
CA GLN A 335 -0.52 -15.13 -4.20
C GLN A 335 0.83 -14.93 -4.87
N TYR A 336 1.92 -15.01 -4.12
CA TYR A 336 3.27 -14.84 -4.66
C TYR A 336 3.67 -15.95 -5.64
N GLN A 337 3.30 -17.19 -5.34
CA GLN A 337 3.54 -18.31 -6.24
C GLN A 337 2.76 -18.16 -7.55
N TRP A 338 1.54 -17.68 -7.48
CA TRP A 338 0.73 -17.40 -8.67
C TRP A 338 1.36 -16.30 -9.53
N LEU A 339 1.79 -15.20 -8.90
CA LEU A 339 2.46 -14.08 -9.56
C LEU A 339 3.78 -14.49 -10.21
N LEU A 340 4.57 -15.34 -9.56
CA LEU A 340 5.79 -15.87 -10.13
C LEU A 340 5.53 -16.53 -11.50
N ASN A 341 4.49 -17.37 -11.59
CA ASN A 341 4.13 -18.05 -12.82
C ASN A 341 3.53 -17.09 -13.86
N ALA A 342 2.69 -16.13 -13.43
CA ALA A 342 2.12 -15.12 -14.32
C ALA A 342 3.20 -14.19 -14.89
N ALA A 343 4.19 -13.81 -14.09
CA ALA A 343 5.31 -12.98 -14.53
C ALA A 343 6.12 -13.64 -15.64
N VAL A 344 6.27 -14.96 -15.61
CA VAL A 344 6.93 -15.74 -16.68
C VAL A 344 6.17 -15.65 -17.99
N CYS A 345 4.84 -15.64 -17.92
CA CYS A 345 3.98 -15.71 -19.12
C CYS A 345 3.65 -14.36 -19.76
N SER A 346 3.83 -13.25 -19.03
CA SER A 346 3.26 -11.95 -19.43
C SER A 346 4.17 -11.06 -20.29
N GLY A 347 5.45 -11.36 -20.42
CA GLY A 347 6.38 -10.56 -21.23
C GLY A 347 6.63 -9.14 -20.69
N GLU A 348 7.24 -8.28 -21.54
CA GLU A 348 7.81 -6.99 -21.16
C GLU A 348 6.84 -5.90 -20.72
N GLN A 349 5.57 -5.98 -21.08
CA GLN A 349 4.60 -4.91 -20.85
C GLN A 349 3.69 -5.15 -19.65
N ALA A 350 4.07 -6.06 -18.77
CA ALA A 350 3.37 -6.32 -17.55
C ALA A 350 3.96 -5.53 -16.37
N ALA A 351 3.07 -5.07 -15.47
CA ALA A 351 3.46 -4.48 -14.20
C ALA A 351 2.80 -5.20 -13.03
N ILE A 352 3.57 -5.40 -11.97
CA ILE A 352 3.10 -5.87 -10.68
C ILE A 352 3.13 -4.67 -9.74
N LEU A 353 1.95 -4.18 -9.37
CA LEU A 353 1.78 -2.97 -8.59
C LEU A 353 1.36 -3.33 -7.16
N TYR A 354 1.92 -2.61 -6.20
CA TYR A 354 1.70 -2.82 -4.77
C TYR A 354 1.64 -1.49 -4.01
N ARG A 355 1.03 -1.52 -2.82
CA ARG A 355 0.89 -0.33 -1.96
C ARG A 355 2.22 0.08 -1.35
N ASN A 356 2.94 -0.87 -0.75
CA ASN A 356 4.19 -0.67 -0.02
C ASN A 356 5.30 -1.52 -0.61
N ASN A 357 6.54 -1.04 -0.56
CA ASN A 357 7.72 -1.77 -1.07
C ASN A 357 7.91 -3.14 -0.41
N ASP A 358 7.50 -3.30 0.85
CA ASP A 358 7.59 -4.56 1.58
C ASP A 358 6.85 -5.70 0.88
N SER A 359 5.67 -5.39 0.29
CA SER A 359 4.87 -6.38 -0.44
C SER A 359 5.61 -6.99 -1.64
N ALA A 360 6.62 -6.32 -2.17
CA ALA A 360 7.42 -6.86 -3.27
C ALA A 360 8.51 -7.84 -2.82
N LEU A 361 8.98 -7.77 -1.58
CA LEU A 361 10.15 -8.54 -1.12
C LEU A 361 9.98 -10.05 -1.25
N PRO A 362 8.83 -10.68 -0.86
CA PRO A 362 8.65 -12.11 -1.06
C PRO A 362 8.63 -12.52 -2.54
N LEU A 363 8.17 -11.65 -3.43
CA LEU A 363 8.19 -11.89 -4.87
C LEU A 363 9.62 -11.74 -5.43
N ILE A 364 10.35 -10.72 -5.01
CA ILE A 364 11.77 -10.53 -5.39
C ILE A 364 12.59 -11.74 -4.94
N ASP A 365 12.36 -12.24 -3.73
CA ASP A 365 12.98 -13.46 -3.23
C ASP A 365 12.74 -14.66 -4.17
N LEU A 366 11.50 -14.85 -4.60
CA LEU A 366 11.15 -15.94 -5.50
C LEU A 366 11.75 -15.78 -6.90
N LEU A 367 11.69 -14.58 -7.47
CA LEU A 367 12.25 -14.26 -8.78
C LEU A 367 13.77 -14.47 -8.80
N ASP A 368 14.47 -13.99 -7.77
CA ASP A 368 15.92 -14.15 -7.63
C ASP A 368 16.33 -15.62 -7.50
N ARG A 369 15.62 -16.40 -6.64
CA ARG A 369 15.86 -17.85 -6.51
C ARG A 369 15.67 -18.63 -7.80
N GLN A 370 14.78 -18.17 -8.68
CA GLN A 370 14.52 -18.79 -9.98
C GLN A 370 15.40 -18.21 -11.10
N GLY A 371 16.26 -17.22 -10.80
CA GLY A 371 17.08 -16.54 -11.79
C GLY A 371 16.27 -15.79 -12.84
N MET A 372 15.07 -15.32 -12.49
CA MET A 372 14.15 -14.64 -13.41
C MET A 372 14.41 -13.15 -13.48
N ALA A 373 14.39 -12.59 -14.69
CA ALA A 373 14.54 -11.16 -14.89
C ALA A 373 13.29 -10.38 -14.46
N TYR A 374 13.50 -9.22 -13.85
CA TYR A 374 12.47 -8.24 -13.49
C TYR A 374 13.06 -6.83 -13.48
N ARG A 375 12.20 -5.84 -13.49
CA ARG A 375 12.58 -4.42 -13.36
C ARG A 375 11.95 -3.86 -12.11
N CYS A 376 12.73 -3.26 -11.20
CA CYS A 376 12.21 -2.56 -10.02
C CYS A 376 12.26 -1.03 -10.23
N ARG A 377 11.21 -0.36 -9.75
CA ARG A 377 11.18 1.11 -9.69
C ARG A 377 11.13 1.57 -8.25
N GLN A 378 12.12 2.39 -7.87
CA GLN A 378 12.15 3.11 -6.59
C GLN A 378 11.93 2.21 -5.35
N MET A 379 12.68 1.12 -5.27
CA MET A 379 12.76 0.37 -4.01
C MET A 379 13.58 1.16 -2.99
N ASP A 380 13.23 1.00 -1.72
CA ASP A 380 14.00 1.55 -0.59
C ASP A 380 14.33 0.44 0.42
N ASP A 381 15.22 0.74 1.36
CA ASP A 381 15.65 -0.18 2.41
C ASP A 381 14.84 -0.03 3.73
N THR A 382 13.71 0.65 3.68
CA THR A 382 12.88 0.98 4.86
C THR A 382 12.45 -0.27 5.62
N PHE A 383 12.18 -1.38 4.92
CA PHE A 383 11.87 -2.67 5.56
C PHE A 383 12.99 -3.13 6.48
N PHE A 384 14.25 -3.13 5.99
CA PHE A 384 15.41 -3.64 6.73
C PHE A 384 15.83 -2.75 7.90
N THR A 385 15.40 -1.49 7.90
CA THR A 385 15.66 -0.51 8.96
C THR A 385 14.45 -0.27 9.87
N HIS A 386 13.35 -0.98 9.62
CA HIS A 386 12.14 -0.88 10.44
C HIS A 386 12.36 -1.52 11.81
N ARG A 387 11.79 -0.92 12.85
CA ARG A 387 11.99 -1.31 14.25
C ARG A 387 11.74 -2.79 14.51
N ILE A 388 10.62 -3.36 14.00
CA ILE A 388 10.32 -4.79 14.18
C ILE A 388 11.43 -5.68 13.59
N VAL A 389 11.94 -5.33 12.41
CA VAL A 389 12.99 -6.11 11.75
C VAL A 389 14.29 -6.00 12.53
N THR A 390 14.73 -4.78 12.86
CA THR A 390 15.97 -4.57 13.61
C THR A 390 15.92 -5.18 15.01
N ASP A 391 14.78 -5.11 15.70
CA ASP A 391 14.62 -5.73 17.03
C ASP A 391 14.72 -7.27 16.95
N ILE A 392 14.12 -7.89 15.95
CA ILE A 392 14.24 -9.35 15.73
C ILE A 392 15.68 -9.73 15.41
N LEU A 393 16.39 -8.94 14.58
CA LEU A 393 17.80 -9.15 14.29
C LEU A 393 18.67 -9.02 15.56
N ASP A 394 18.42 -8.02 16.40
CA ASP A 394 19.11 -7.82 17.69
C ASP A 394 18.83 -9.00 18.64
N ILE A 395 17.60 -9.52 18.71
CA ILE A 395 17.27 -10.70 19.55
C ILE A 395 18.04 -11.94 19.07
N ILE A 396 18.13 -12.16 17.76
CA ILE A 396 18.90 -13.26 17.20
C ILE A 396 20.39 -13.07 17.47
N ALA A 397 20.92 -11.88 17.29
CA ALA A 397 22.32 -11.56 17.59
C ALA A 397 22.64 -11.79 19.08
N PHE A 398 21.76 -11.41 20.00
CA PHE A 398 21.94 -11.68 21.43
C PHE A 398 21.88 -13.17 21.76
N ALA A 399 21.08 -13.96 21.04
CA ALA A 399 21.09 -15.41 21.21
C ALA A 399 22.42 -16.06 20.78
N HIS A 400 23.16 -15.46 19.83
CA HIS A 400 24.51 -15.89 19.46
C HIS A 400 25.58 -15.44 20.44
N ASP A 401 25.45 -14.27 21.02
CA ASP A 401 26.39 -13.74 22.03
C ASP A 401 25.65 -13.08 23.20
N GLU A 402 25.36 -13.89 24.22
CA GLU A 402 24.68 -13.44 25.45
C GLU A 402 25.54 -12.50 26.33
N ARG A 403 26.70 -12.09 25.83
CA ARG A 403 27.60 -11.09 26.51
C ARG A 403 27.61 -9.75 25.83
N ASP A 404 26.95 -9.62 24.66
CA ASP A 404 26.88 -8.33 23.97
C ASP A 404 25.95 -7.36 24.71
N ALA A 405 26.60 -6.47 25.50
CA ALA A 405 25.93 -5.47 26.31
C ALA A 405 25.19 -4.41 25.45
N GLU A 406 25.73 -4.07 24.29
CA GLU A 406 25.10 -3.07 23.42
C GLU A 406 23.78 -3.60 22.81
N VAL A 407 23.82 -4.83 22.34
CA VAL A 407 22.61 -5.51 21.83
C VAL A 407 21.60 -5.71 22.96
N PHE A 408 22.05 -6.20 24.13
CA PHE A 408 21.16 -6.41 25.26
C PHE A 408 20.44 -5.15 25.73
N LEU A 409 21.14 -4.01 25.81
CA LEU A 409 20.54 -2.74 26.21
C LEU A 409 19.50 -2.21 25.21
N ARG A 410 19.51 -2.67 23.94
CA ARG A 410 18.48 -2.35 22.96
C ARG A 410 17.22 -3.22 23.07
N ILE A 411 17.31 -4.43 23.67
CA ILE A 411 16.21 -5.42 23.62
C ILE A 411 15.58 -5.76 24.97
N TYR A 412 16.28 -5.60 26.13
CA TYR A 412 15.84 -6.13 27.43
C TYR A 412 14.42 -5.73 27.84
N TYR A 413 13.99 -4.52 27.52
CA TYR A 413 12.66 -4.00 27.87
C TYR A 413 11.56 -4.42 26.86
N LYS A 414 11.95 -4.97 25.72
CA LYS A 414 11.04 -5.39 24.64
C LYS A 414 10.54 -6.84 24.80
N LEU A 415 11.16 -7.61 25.66
CA LEU A 415 10.89 -9.04 25.85
C LEU A 415 9.89 -9.35 27.00
N GLY A 416 9.14 -8.35 27.45
CA GLY A 416 8.17 -8.52 28.54
C GLY A 416 8.76 -9.05 29.84
N SER A 417 10.07 -8.88 30.03
CA SER A 417 10.85 -9.51 31.10
C SER A 417 10.75 -8.82 32.48
N GLY A 418 10.22 -7.58 32.53
CA GLY A 418 10.17 -6.81 33.77
C GLY A 418 11.54 -6.39 34.34
N ILE A 419 12.59 -6.45 33.51
CA ILE A 419 13.95 -6.03 33.87
C ILE A 419 14.00 -4.50 33.91
N SER A 420 14.43 -3.93 35.03
CA SER A 420 14.64 -2.48 35.14
C SER A 420 15.94 -2.04 34.46
N LYS A 421 16.01 -0.78 34.00
CA LYS A 421 17.22 -0.20 33.42
C LYS A 421 18.48 -0.38 34.34
N LYS A 422 18.31 -0.16 35.63
CA LYS A 422 19.39 -0.35 36.64
C LYS A 422 19.87 -1.80 36.69
N ALA A 423 18.94 -2.76 36.61
CA ALA A 423 19.33 -4.17 36.63
C ALA A 423 20.05 -4.56 35.33
N ALA A 424 19.60 -4.05 34.19
CA ALA A 424 20.25 -4.29 32.88
C ALA A 424 21.66 -3.70 32.84
N GLU A 425 21.85 -2.44 33.25
CA GLU A 425 23.16 -1.78 33.33
C GLU A 425 24.12 -2.53 34.27
N TYR A 426 23.65 -2.88 35.50
CA TYR A 426 24.41 -3.68 36.45
C TYR A 426 24.90 -5.00 35.84
N ALA A 427 24.00 -5.75 35.20
CA ALA A 427 24.34 -7.04 34.62
C ALA A 427 25.35 -6.91 33.47
N CYS A 428 25.23 -5.88 32.65
CA CYS A 428 26.17 -5.59 31.56
C CYS A 428 27.58 -5.26 32.11
N GLU A 429 27.68 -4.43 33.16
CA GLU A 429 28.94 -4.12 33.78
C GLU A 429 29.59 -5.36 34.44
N ARG A 430 28.78 -6.16 35.14
CA ARG A 430 29.22 -7.38 35.78
C ARG A 430 29.69 -8.44 34.79
N SER A 431 28.94 -8.67 33.72
CA SER A 431 29.31 -9.59 32.65
C SER A 431 30.66 -9.25 32.03
N ARG A 432 30.93 -7.96 31.78
CA ARG A 432 32.25 -7.51 31.29
C ARG A 432 33.39 -7.83 32.28
N ALA A 433 33.10 -7.79 33.57
CA ALA A 433 34.13 -8.05 34.62
C ALA A 433 34.30 -9.55 34.91
N SER A 434 33.23 -10.34 34.93
CA SER A 434 33.26 -11.76 35.30
C SER A 434 33.50 -12.68 34.07
N GLY A 435 33.08 -12.27 32.88
CA GLY A 435 33.04 -13.12 31.69
C GLY A 435 31.84 -14.04 31.63
N ASP A 436 30.91 -14.01 32.61
CA ASP A 436 29.66 -14.74 32.59
C ASP A 436 28.65 -14.08 31.65
N THR A 437 27.54 -14.77 31.32
CA THR A 437 26.50 -14.17 30.49
C THR A 437 25.77 -13.05 31.23
N ILE A 438 25.16 -12.12 30.48
CA ILE A 438 24.39 -11.01 31.06
C ILE A 438 23.17 -11.56 31.82
N LEU A 439 22.55 -12.63 31.35
CA LEU A 439 21.41 -13.25 32.00
C LEU A 439 21.77 -13.90 33.32
N ASP A 440 22.96 -14.53 33.44
CA ASP A 440 23.45 -15.08 34.70
C ASP A 440 23.73 -14.00 35.72
N GLU A 441 24.31 -12.88 35.29
CA GLU A 441 24.58 -11.73 36.16
C GLU A 441 23.30 -11.01 36.59
N LEU A 442 22.23 -11.01 35.73
CA LEU A 442 20.93 -10.52 36.12
C LEU A 442 20.34 -11.34 37.28
N LEU A 443 20.43 -12.67 37.25
CA LEU A 443 19.97 -13.51 38.36
C LEU A 443 20.67 -13.25 39.67
N ARG A 444 21.91 -12.67 39.65
CA ARG A 444 22.70 -12.25 40.82
C ARG A 444 22.33 -10.85 41.29
N PHE A 445 21.51 -10.09 40.55
CA PHE A 445 21.15 -8.73 40.97
C PHE A 445 20.25 -8.77 42.23
N PRO A 446 20.64 -8.10 43.34
CA PRO A 446 19.98 -8.29 44.63
C PRO A 446 18.52 -7.82 44.67
N LEU A 447 18.17 -6.83 43.85
CA LEU A 447 16.85 -6.21 43.83
C LEU A 447 16.00 -6.70 42.66
N LEU A 448 16.34 -7.85 42.02
CA LEU A 448 15.56 -8.41 40.95
C LEU A 448 14.21 -8.94 41.51
N SER A 449 13.10 -8.48 40.94
CA SER A 449 11.79 -8.96 41.32
C SER A 449 11.59 -10.45 41.00
N GLN A 450 10.70 -11.15 41.71
CA GLN A 450 10.43 -12.57 41.41
C GLN A 450 9.94 -12.75 39.98
N TYR A 451 9.06 -11.87 39.50
CA TYR A 451 8.61 -11.89 38.11
C TYR A 451 9.77 -11.77 37.09
N ALA A 452 10.68 -10.82 37.30
CA ALA A 452 11.82 -10.66 36.41
C ALA A 452 12.77 -11.87 36.51
N ARG A 453 12.95 -12.47 37.70
CA ARG A 453 13.76 -13.69 37.89
C ARG A 453 13.21 -14.86 37.10
N ASP A 454 11.90 -15.10 37.19
CA ASP A 454 11.22 -16.18 36.45
C ASP A 454 11.32 -15.93 34.93
N SER A 455 11.14 -14.70 34.49
CA SER A 455 11.29 -14.31 33.09
C SER A 455 12.73 -14.52 32.57
N VAL A 456 13.75 -14.10 33.32
CA VAL A 456 15.17 -14.31 32.94
C VAL A 456 15.50 -15.80 32.88
N THR A 457 14.99 -16.60 33.83
CA THR A 457 15.15 -18.06 33.80
C THR A 457 14.51 -18.66 32.54
N GLY A 458 13.37 -18.13 32.13
CA GLY A 458 12.72 -18.46 30.87
C GLY A 458 13.61 -18.12 29.65
N LEU A 459 14.18 -16.90 29.63
CA LEU A 459 15.07 -16.47 28.54
C LEU A 459 16.30 -17.39 28.41
N ILE A 460 16.99 -17.73 29.51
CA ILE A 460 18.13 -18.66 29.52
C ILE A 460 17.78 -20.00 28.87
N SER A 461 16.54 -20.46 29.03
CA SER A 461 16.09 -21.74 28.45
C SER A 461 15.65 -21.63 26.98
N LEU A 462 15.18 -20.46 26.57
CA LEU A 462 14.57 -20.24 25.24
C LEU A 462 15.58 -19.76 24.19
N LEU A 463 16.53 -18.88 24.56
CA LEU A 463 17.51 -18.33 23.61
C LEU A 463 18.37 -19.39 22.90
N PRO A 464 18.93 -20.41 23.58
CA PRO A 464 19.69 -21.44 22.87
C PRO A 464 18.85 -22.25 21.87
N ARG A 465 17.53 -22.33 22.09
CA ARG A 465 16.64 -23.03 21.17
C ARG A 465 16.46 -22.27 19.86
N LEU A 466 16.54 -20.93 19.87
CA LEU A 466 16.48 -20.12 18.64
C LEU A 466 17.54 -20.55 17.63
N LEU A 467 18.73 -20.93 18.09
CA LEU A 467 19.85 -21.32 17.24
C LEU A 467 19.68 -22.72 16.61
N THR A 468 18.74 -23.52 17.13
CA THR A 468 18.43 -24.88 16.63
C THR A 468 17.09 -24.99 15.96
N ASP A 469 16.23 -23.98 16.09
CA ASP A 469 14.92 -23.93 15.44
C ASP A 469 15.06 -23.71 13.92
N THR A 470 14.02 -24.09 13.18
CA THR A 470 13.86 -23.59 11.81
C THR A 470 13.58 -22.07 11.86
N ALA A 471 13.84 -21.37 10.76
CA ALA A 471 13.59 -19.91 10.71
C ALA A 471 12.15 -19.53 11.12
N GLU A 472 11.16 -20.30 10.66
CA GLU A 472 9.75 -20.08 11.01
C GLU A 472 9.47 -20.33 12.50
N GLN A 473 10.04 -21.42 13.07
CA GLN A 473 9.89 -21.75 14.48
C GLN A 473 10.57 -20.69 15.36
N GLY A 474 11.77 -20.26 14.98
CA GLY A 474 12.51 -19.21 15.68
C GLY A 474 11.77 -17.88 15.71
N LEU A 475 11.24 -17.43 14.57
CA LEU A 475 10.41 -16.22 14.53
C LEU A 475 9.15 -16.34 15.41
N ASN A 476 8.45 -17.47 15.36
CA ASN A 476 7.29 -17.72 16.22
C ASN A 476 7.67 -17.70 17.70
N ARG A 477 8.83 -18.25 18.07
CA ARG A 477 9.34 -18.23 19.44
C ARG A 477 9.63 -16.81 19.90
N ILE A 478 10.31 -16.00 19.08
CA ILE A 478 10.54 -14.57 19.35
C ILE A 478 9.22 -13.85 19.57
N TRP A 479 8.29 -14.06 18.67
CA TRP A 479 7.02 -13.36 18.67
C TRP A 479 6.14 -13.68 19.88
N ARG A 480 6.00 -14.99 20.21
CA ARG A 480 5.04 -15.48 21.22
C ARG A 480 5.69 -15.84 22.55
N GLU A 481 6.78 -16.65 22.53
CA GLU A 481 7.37 -17.18 23.76
C GLU A 481 8.26 -16.14 24.45
N LEU A 482 9.03 -15.36 23.67
CA LEU A 482 9.79 -14.21 24.18
C LEU A 482 8.93 -12.95 24.35
N ARG A 483 7.62 -13.03 24.05
CA ARG A 483 6.63 -11.99 24.25
C ARG A 483 6.90 -10.67 23.52
N TYR A 484 7.66 -10.70 22.44
CA TYR A 484 7.92 -9.51 21.63
C TYR A 484 6.64 -8.92 21.04
N LYS A 485 5.62 -9.77 20.77
CA LYS A 485 4.29 -9.36 20.32
C LYS A 485 3.65 -8.33 21.25
N ASP A 486 3.74 -8.53 22.57
CA ASP A 486 3.12 -7.66 23.58
C ASP A 486 3.69 -6.23 23.46
N TYR A 487 5.02 -6.12 23.21
CA TYR A 487 5.68 -4.85 22.98
C TYR A 487 5.23 -4.18 21.68
N VAL A 488 5.14 -4.95 20.58
CA VAL A 488 4.69 -4.44 19.27
C VAL A 488 3.26 -3.90 19.36
N GLU A 489 2.36 -4.61 20.02
CA GLU A 489 0.96 -4.18 20.23
C GLU A 489 0.89 -2.93 21.11
N GLN A 490 1.68 -2.86 22.20
CA GLN A 490 1.73 -1.69 23.08
C GLN A 490 2.25 -0.43 22.34
N GLN A 491 3.19 -0.60 21.43
CA GLN A 491 3.75 0.48 20.62
C GLN A 491 2.99 0.74 19.32
N GLN A 492 1.90 0.02 19.06
CA GLN A 492 1.07 0.10 17.84
C GLN A 492 1.89 0.04 16.54
N LEU A 493 2.91 -0.83 16.51
CA LEU A 493 3.77 -0.99 15.34
C LEU A 493 3.09 -1.79 14.23
N ASP A 494 3.43 -1.49 12.96
CA ASP A 494 2.90 -2.19 11.79
C ASP A 494 3.34 -3.67 11.73
N THR A 495 2.43 -4.57 12.06
CA THR A 495 2.69 -6.03 12.08
C THR A 495 2.92 -6.63 10.70
N ASN A 496 2.61 -5.93 9.61
CA ASN A 496 2.87 -6.42 8.25
C ASN A 496 4.35 -6.74 8.04
N LYS A 497 5.27 -6.03 8.71
CA LYS A 497 6.72 -6.31 8.66
C LYS A 497 7.05 -7.71 9.18
N TYR A 498 6.41 -8.11 10.27
CA TYR A 498 6.55 -9.46 10.82
C TYR A 498 5.96 -10.53 9.87
N GLU A 499 4.81 -10.25 9.26
CA GLU A 499 4.21 -11.17 8.27
C GLU A 499 5.15 -11.39 7.07
N ILE A 500 5.77 -10.33 6.55
CA ILE A 500 6.77 -10.44 5.46
C ILE A 500 7.98 -11.26 5.91
N LEU A 501 8.49 -11.06 7.13
CA LEU A 501 9.57 -11.89 7.68
C LEU A 501 9.17 -13.37 7.74
N CYS A 502 7.95 -13.68 8.18
CA CYS A 502 7.45 -15.05 8.22
C CYS A 502 7.37 -15.68 6.82
N LEU A 503 6.93 -14.91 5.80
CA LEU A 503 6.91 -15.38 4.41
C LEU A 503 8.32 -15.69 3.88
N LEU A 504 9.32 -14.89 4.24
CA LEU A 504 10.71 -15.13 3.86
C LEU A 504 11.29 -16.33 4.64
N ALA A 505 11.01 -16.40 5.94
CA ALA A 505 11.47 -17.47 6.82
C ALA A 505 10.90 -18.85 6.46
N SER A 506 9.69 -18.93 5.90
CA SER A 506 9.09 -20.21 5.49
C SER A 506 9.89 -20.96 4.43
N ARG A 507 10.82 -20.26 3.77
CA ARG A 507 11.71 -20.81 2.72
C ARG A 507 13.13 -21.05 3.21
N GLU A 508 13.40 -20.80 4.51
CA GLU A 508 14.71 -20.90 5.13
C GLU A 508 14.75 -22.03 6.17
N THR A 509 15.92 -22.66 6.29
CA THR A 509 16.10 -23.81 7.18
C THR A 509 16.45 -23.41 8.61
N SER A 510 17.04 -22.24 8.81
CA SER A 510 17.48 -21.72 10.12
C SER A 510 17.38 -20.20 10.16
N LEU A 511 17.46 -19.60 11.35
CA LEU A 511 17.54 -18.14 11.49
C LEU A 511 18.78 -17.58 10.81
N ASP A 512 19.91 -18.28 10.86
CA ASP A 512 21.15 -17.82 10.21
C ASP A 512 21.00 -17.77 8.69
N SER A 513 20.33 -18.77 8.09
CA SER A 513 20.06 -18.72 6.65
C SER A 513 19.10 -17.59 6.29
N LEU A 514 18.13 -17.27 7.17
CA LEU A 514 17.26 -16.11 7.01
C LEU A 514 18.06 -14.80 7.08
N LEU A 515 18.98 -14.64 8.04
CA LEU A 515 19.84 -13.45 8.14
C LEU A 515 20.64 -13.24 6.87
N ALA A 516 21.33 -14.28 6.40
CA ALA A 516 22.09 -14.24 5.14
C ALA A 516 21.21 -13.88 3.93
N ARG A 517 19.97 -14.40 3.91
CA ARG A 517 19.01 -14.09 2.84
C ARG A 517 18.52 -12.64 2.91
N LEU A 518 18.26 -12.11 4.09
CA LEU A 518 17.90 -10.70 4.28
C LEU A 518 19.00 -9.75 3.82
N ASP A 519 20.26 -10.06 4.10
CA ASP A 519 21.41 -9.29 3.62
C ASP A 519 21.50 -9.32 2.08
N CYS A 520 21.30 -10.49 1.48
CA CYS A 520 21.24 -10.64 0.02
C CYS A 520 20.10 -9.79 -0.59
N LEU A 521 18.89 -9.86 -0.03
CA LEU A 521 17.74 -9.08 -0.49
C LEU A 521 17.98 -7.58 -0.32
N ARG A 522 18.59 -7.16 0.79
CA ARG A 522 18.97 -5.76 1.00
C ARG A 522 19.95 -5.27 -0.07
N ALA A 523 20.94 -6.07 -0.42
CA ALA A 523 21.87 -5.76 -1.51
C ALA A 523 21.19 -5.69 -2.88
N LEU A 524 20.25 -6.59 -3.17
CA LEU A 524 19.46 -6.57 -4.41
C LEU A 524 18.59 -5.31 -4.53
N VAL A 525 17.95 -4.90 -3.43
CA VAL A 525 17.11 -3.69 -3.37
C VAL A 525 17.95 -2.42 -3.49
N ALA A 526 19.16 -2.37 -2.91
CA ALA A 526 20.06 -1.24 -2.98
C ALA A 526 20.78 -1.10 -4.34
N ALA A 527 20.91 -2.19 -5.10
CA ALA A 527 21.53 -2.16 -6.40
C ALA A 527 20.64 -1.37 -7.38
N PRO A 528 21.18 -0.37 -8.09
CA PRO A 528 20.42 0.26 -9.17
C PRO A 528 20.09 -0.82 -10.20
N SER A 529 18.81 -1.15 -10.33
CA SER A 529 18.34 -2.11 -11.33
C SER A 529 18.73 -1.60 -12.71
N ALA A 530 19.86 -2.04 -13.24
CA ALA A 530 20.05 -1.97 -14.68
C ALA A 530 18.90 -2.76 -15.30
N PRO A 531 18.24 -2.25 -16.35
CA PRO A 531 17.22 -3.01 -17.05
C PRO A 531 17.89 -4.19 -17.74
N THR A 532 18.13 -5.27 -17.02
CA THR A 532 18.72 -6.50 -17.56
C THR A 532 17.57 -7.47 -17.84
N GLY A 533 17.02 -7.36 -19.06
CA GLY A 533 16.12 -8.37 -19.59
C GLY A 533 14.62 -8.02 -19.66
N ASP A 534 13.89 -8.90 -20.33
CA ASP A 534 12.49 -8.79 -20.73
C ASP A 534 11.54 -9.30 -19.62
N GLY A 535 11.61 -8.72 -18.43
CA GLY A 535 10.78 -9.11 -17.29
C GLY A 535 9.72 -8.08 -16.90
N PRO A 536 8.76 -8.45 -16.01
CA PRO A 536 7.73 -7.55 -15.52
C PRO A 536 8.32 -6.39 -14.71
N THR A 537 7.59 -5.28 -14.68
CA THR A 537 7.95 -4.11 -13.87
C THR A 537 7.30 -4.21 -12.49
N LEU A 538 8.10 -4.25 -11.44
CA LEU A 538 7.66 -4.16 -10.04
C LEU A 538 7.68 -2.68 -9.63
N SER A 539 6.56 -2.16 -9.14
CA SER A 539 6.44 -0.74 -8.78
C SER A 539 5.40 -0.52 -7.70
N THR A 540 5.62 0.45 -6.82
CA THR A 540 4.52 0.96 -6.02
C THR A 540 3.48 1.62 -6.91
N ILE A 541 2.21 1.62 -6.48
CA ILE A 541 1.13 2.32 -7.18
C ILE A 541 1.52 3.80 -7.40
N HIS A 542 2.09 4.45 -6.39
CA HIS A 542 2.55 5.84 -6.48
C HIS A 542 3.57 6.07 -7.59
N SER A 543 4.57 5.19 -7.69
CA SER A 543 5.63 5.30 -8.70
C SER A 543 5.16 4.91 -10.11
N SER A 544 4.00 4.27 -10.22
CA SER A 544 3.36 3.93 -11.50
C SER A 544 2.50 5.07 -12.08
N LYS A 545 2.25 6.14 -11.30
CA LYS A 545 1.46 7.29 -11.77
C LYS A 545 2.09 7.90 -13.02
N GLY A 546 1.27 8.21 -14.02
CA GLY A 546 1.73 8.70 -15.33
C GLY A 546 2.14 7.59 -16.30
N LEU A 547 2.37 6.37 -15.84
CA LEU A 547 2.72 5.23 -16.67
C LEU A 547 1.48 4.41 -17.10
N GLU A 548 1.70 3.49 -18.03
CA GLU A 548 0.65 2.59 -18.52
C GLU A 548 1.27 1.27 -18.98
N TYR A 549 0.54 0.17 -18.77
CA TYR A 549 1.00 -1.18 -19.05
C TYR A 549 -0.09 -1.98 -19.73
N ASP A 550 0.26 -2.95 -20.55
CA ASP A 550 -0.72 -3.82 -21.20
C ASP A 550 -1.44 -4.70 -20.16
N THR A 551 -0.69 -5.25 -19.23
CA THR A 551 -1.19 -6.08 -18.14
C THR A 551 -0.78 -5.50 -16.79
N VAL A 552 -1.72 -5.39 -15.86
CA VAL A 552 -1.45 -4.97 -14.49
C VAL A 552 -1.92 -6.03 -13.52
N TYR A 553 -1.03 -6.42 -12.62
CA TYR A 553 -1.29 -7.26 -11.46
C TYR A 553 -1.24 -6.39 -10.20
N LEU A 554 -2.36 -6.31 -9.46
CA LEU A 554 -2.44 -5.57 -8.19
C LEU A 554 -2.33 -6.54 -7.04
N LEU A 555 -1.22 -6.44 -6.31
CA LEU A 555 -0.81 -7.30 -5.22
C LEU A 555 -1.36 -6.81 -3.88
N ASP A 556 -1.63 -7.72 -2.96
CA ASP A 556 -2.02 -7.43 -1.57
C ASP A 556 -3.23 -6.48 -1.42
N MET A 557 -4.32 -6.81 -2.13
CA MET A 557 -5.61 -6.16 -1.89
C MET A 557 -6.23 -6.70 -0.60
N LEU A 558 -5.64 -6.32 0.54
CA LEU A 558 -5.94 -6.82 1.88
C LEU A 558 -6.32 -5.67 2.80
N ASP A 559 -7.19 -5.93 3.78
CA ASP A 559 -7.43 -4.99 4.88
C ASP A 559 -6.11 -4.68 5.60
N ASP A 560 -5.95 -3.45 6.08
CA ASP A 560 -4.75 -2.87 6.71
C ASP A 560 -3.54 -2.68 5.76
N ILE A 561 -3.68 -3.01 4.47
CA ILE A 561 -2.68 -2.73 3.43
C ILE A 561 -3.25 -1.77 2.38
N LEU A 562 -4.36 -2.12 1.73
CA LEU A 562 -5.08 -1.27 0.80
C LEU A 562 -6.60 -1.58 0.86
N PRO A 563 -7.41 -0.79 1.62
CA PRO A 563 -6.99 0.41 2.35
C PRO A 563 -6.25 0.10 3.66
N ALA A 564 -5.38 1.05 4.09
CA ALA A 564 -4.71 1.00 5.39
C ALA A 564 -5.69 1.28 6.55
N VAL A 565 -6.73 2.07 6.30
CA VAL A 565 -7.85 2.30 7.23
C VAL A 565 -9.09 1.64 6.65
N THR A 566 -9.63 0.65 7.32
CA THR A 566 -10.80 -0.12 6.83
C THR A 566 -12.12 0.54 7.23
N GLU A 567 -12.19 1.08 8.45
CA GLU A 567 -13.38 1.72 9.03
C GLU A 567 -13.00 3.09 9.59
N PRO A 568 -13.12 4.18 8.80
CA PRO A 568 -12.75 5.51 9.26
C PRO A 568 -13.67 6.00 10.38
N LYS A 569 -13.08 6.47 11.50
CA LYS A 569 -13.79 6.90 12.71
C LYS A 569 -13.85 8.42 12.88
N ASN A 570 -13.02 9.13 12.16
CA ASN A 570 -12.91 10.59 12.23
C ASN A 570 -12.71 11.20 10.83
N PRO A 571 -12.87 12.53 10.67
CA PRO A 571 -12.74 13.18 9.36
C PRO A 571 -11.35 13.02 8.71
N GLU A 572 -10.29 12.83 9.48
CA GLU A 572 -8.94 12.65 8.95
C GLU A 572 -8.77 11.24 8.37
N GLU A 573 -9.19 10.21 9.10
CA GLU A 573 -9.24 8.83 8.59
C GLU A 573 -10.16 8.72 7.37
N GLN A 574 -11.27 9.47 7.34
CA GLN A 574 -12.15 9.53 6.17
C GLN A 574 -11.42 10.11 4.95
N ARG A 575 -10.65 11.18 5.10
CA ARG A 575 -9.82 11.74 4.02
C ARG A 575 -8.76 10.75 3.55
N GLN A 576 -8.12 10.05 4.48
CA GLN A 576 -7.16 9.00 4.16
C GLN A 576 -7.82 7.86 3.39
N TYR A 577 -9.00 7.40 3.80
CA TYR A 577 -9.76 6.37 3.09
C TYR A 577 -10.13 6.79 1.66
N GLU A 578 -10.54 8.05 1.47
CA GLU A 578 -10.82 8.61 0.15
C GLU A 578 -9.55 8.72 -0.72
N GLU A 579 -8.39 9.05 -0.11
CA GLU A 579 -7.10 9.06 -0.82
C GLU A 579 -6.66 7.64 -1.22
N GLU A 580 -6.83 6.65 -0.34
CA GLU A 580 -6.56 5.24 -0.66
C GLU A 580 -7.49 4.73 -1.78
N ARG A 581 -8.75 5.19 -1.83
CA ARG A 581 -9.67 4.93 -2.95
C ARG A 581 -9.15 5.51 -4.25
N ARG A 582 -8.66 6.76 -4.25
CA ARG A 582 -8.02 7.37 -5.41
C ARG A 582 -6.76 6.61 -5.82
N LEU A 583 -5.99 6.12 -4.86
CA LEU A 583 -4.80 5.31 -5.13
C LEU A 583 -5.16 4.01 -5.85
N PHE A 584 -6.18 3.31 -5.39
CA PHE A 584 -6.65 2.10 -6.05
C PHE A 584 -7.22 2.39 -7.46
N TYR A 585 -7.98 3.47 -7.61
CA TYR A 585 -8.45 3.94 -8.90
C TYR A 585 -7.30 4.23 -9.89
N VAL A 586 -6.27 4.93 -9.41
CA VAL A 586 -5.05 5.17 -10.21
C VAL A 586 -4.42 3.85 -10.63
N ALA A 587 -4.31 2.89 -9.72
CA ALA A 587 -3.72 1.57 -10.03
C ALA A 587 -4.51 0.83 -11.12
N MET A 588 -5.84 0.75 -11.02
CA MET A 588 -6.70 0.13 -12.03
C MET A 588 -6.53 0.77 -13.40
N THR A 589 -6.48 2.10 -13.44
CA THR A 589 -6.37 2.87 -14.68
C THR A 589 -4.97 2.88 -15.32
N ARG A 590 -4.00 2.14 -14.73
CA ARG A 590 -2.69 1.88 -15.37
C ARG A 590 -2.79 0.77 -16.41
N ALA A 591 -3.77 -0.12 -16.31
CA ALA A 591 -3.98 -1.23 -17.23
C ALA A 591 -4.59 -0.77 -18.56
N LYS A 592 -4.05 -1.29 -19.67
CA LYS A 592 -4.63 -1.12 -21.01
C LYS A 592 -5.61 -2.24 -21.35
N ASN A 593 -5.14 -3.49 -21.23
CA ASN A 593 -5.83 -4.67 -21.76
C ASN A 593 -6.30 -5.63 -20.67
N HIS A 594 -5.44 -5.89 -19.67
CA HIS A 594 -5.71 -6.90 -18.65
C HIS A 594 -5.45 -6.34 -17.25
N LEU A 595 -6.39 -6.60 -16.33
CA LEU A 595 -6.29 -6.22 -14.93
C LEU A 595 -6.57 -7.43 -14.05
N TYR A 596 -5.62 -7.76 -13.17
CA TYR A 596 -5.72 -8.81 -12.19
C TYR A 596 -5.62 -8.22 -10.78
N LEU A 597 -6.61 -8.51 -9.93
CA LEU A 597 -6.68 -8.07 -8.55
C LEU A 597 -6.43 -9.28 -7.64
N PHE A 598 -5.44 -9.19 -6.74
CA PHE A 598 -5.11 -10.27 -5.82
C PHE A 598 -5.56 -9.95 -4.41
N SER A 599 -6.29 -10.86 -3.81
CA SER A 599 -6.75 -10.77 -2.42
C SER A 599 -6.71 -12.13 -1.74
N CYS A 600 -6.66 -12.16 -0.41
CA CYS A 600 -6.78 -13.40 0.38
C CYS A 600 -8.20 -13.54 0.92
N ARG A 601 -8.65 -14.80 1.10
CA ARG A 601 -10.04 -15.11 1.49
C ARG A 601 -10.38 -14.65 2.89
N ASP A 602 -9.46 -14.81 3.81
CA ASP A 602 -9.59 -14.52 5.25
C ASP A 602 -9.41 -13.03 5.59
N ARG A 603 -8.75 -12.26 4.72
CA ARG A 603 -8.44 -10.83 4.93
C ARG A 603 -8.66 -10.01 3.65
N SER A 604 -9.77 -10.27 2.96
CA SER A 604 -10.08 -9.56 1.71
C SER A 604 -10.33 -8.07 1.97
N SER A 605 -9.71 -7.22 1.16
CA SER A 605 -9.82 -5.77 1.22
C SER A 605 -11.27 -5.27 1.23
N ALA A 606 -11.55 -4.24 2.04
CA ALA A 606 -12.82 -3.51 2.03
C ALA A 606 -13.16 -3.03 0.61
N PHE A 607 -12.17 -2.58 -0.15
CA PHE A 607 -12.34 -2.15 -1.55
C PHE A 607 -12.76 -3.30 -2.46
N ILE A 608 -12.22 -4.49 -2.28
CA ILE A 608 -12.64 -5.69 -3.04
C ILE A 608 -14.07 -6.09 -2.67
N ARG A 609 -14.43 -6.02 -1.37
CA ARG A 609 -15.81 -6.29 -0.93
C ARG A 609 -16.79 -5.30 -1.55
N GLU A 610 -16.44 -4.01 -1.59
CA GLU A 610 -17.25 -2.95 -2.19
C GLU A 610 -17.39 -3.12 -3.72
N LEU A 611 -16.30 -3.40 -4.43
CA LEU A 611 -16.35 -3.70 -5.87
C LEU A 611 -17.33 -4.84 -6.17
N ARG A 612 -17.32 -5.90 -5.38
CA ARG A 612 -18.21 -7.05 -5.58
C ARG A 612 -19.68 -6.71 -5.35
N GLN A 613 -19.97 -5.80 -4.42
CA GLN A 613 -21.34 -5.35 -4.16
C GLN A 613 -21.89 -4.44 -5.25
N ASN A 614 -21.03 -3.58 -5.81
CA ASN A 614 -21.40 -2.55 -6.78
C ASN A 614 -21.23 -2.97 -8.24
N LEU A 615 -20.74 -4.19 -8.50
CA LEU A 615 -20.64 -4.71 -9.86
C LEU A 615 -22.03 -4.88 -10.47
N PRO A 616 -22.24 -4.54 -11.77
CA PRO A 616 -23.47 -4.85 -12.48
C PRO A 616 -23.84 -6.34 -12.40
N VAL A 617 -25.12 -6.68 -12.43
CA VAL A 617 -25.61 -8.06 -12.29
C VAL A 617 -24.94 -9.02 -13.27
N GLU A 618 -24.69 -8.60 -14.50
CA GLU A 618 -23.96 -9.36 -15.52
C GLU A 618 -22.55 -9.75 -15.10
N ARG A 619 -21.89 -8.93 -14.28
CA ARG A 619 -20.54 -9.21 -13.74
C ARG A 619 -20.53 -9.98 -12.44
N ARG A 620 -21.61 -10.03 -11.69
CA ARG A 620 -21.74 -11.01 -10.59
C ARG A 620 -21.76 -12.44 -11.12
N GLU A 621 -22.26 -12.65 -12.33
CA GLU A 621 -22.15 -13.95 -13.02
C GLU A 621 -20.73 -14.21 -13.53
N ALA A 622 -20.00 -13.19 -13.97
CA ALA A 622 -18.58 -13.29 -14.30
C ALA A 622 -17.72 -13.57 -13.07
N ASP A 623 -18.07 -13.00 -11.91
CA ASP A 623 -17.48 -13.36 -10.61
C ASP A 623 -17.64 -14.85 -10.29
N ASP A 624 -18.72 -15.48 -10.77
CA ASP A 624 -18.91 -16.92 -10.67
C ASP A 624 -17.98 -17.73 -11.60
N VAL A 625 -17.53 -17.15 -12.70
CA VAL A 625 -16.49 -17.75 -13.58
C VAL A 625 -15.12 -17.74 -12.93
N PHE A 626 -14.83 -16.76 -12.07
CA PHE A 626 -13.59 -16.67 -11.28
C PHE A 626 -13.67 -17.43 -9.96
N ARG A 627 -14.83 -17.96 -9.61
CA ARG A 627 -14.85 -18.95 -8.53
C ARG A 627 -13.89 -20.04 -8.91
N ALA A 628 -12.74 -19.94 -8.24
CA ALA A 628 -11.82 -21.04 -8.13
C ALA A 628 -12.60 -22.35 -8.13
N LEU A 629 -12.09 -23.35 -8.77
CA LEU A 629 -12.48 -24.74 -8.51
C LEU A 629 -12.78 -24.87 -7.03
N PRO A 630 -13.80 -25.62 -6.65
CA PRO A 630 -14.41 -25.52 -5.32
C PRO A 630 -13.35 -25.40 -4.25
N ALA A 631 -13.53 -24.41 -3.36
CA ALA A 631 -12.70 -24.22 -2.17
C ALA A 631 -12.40 -25.53 -1.42
N GLU A 632 -13.24 -26.52 -1.64
CA GLU A 632 -13.12 -27.91 -1.21
C GLU A 632 -11.89 -28.65 -1.71
N LEU A 633 -11.24 -28.21 -2.79
CA LEU A 633 -9.99 -28.79 -3.26
C LEU A 633 -8.75 -28.21 -2.57
N CYS A 634 -8.82 -26.98 -2.09
CA CYS A 634 -7.71 -26.39 -1.35
C CYS A 634 -7.43 -27.16 -0.07
N GLY A 635 -6.16 -27.45 0.21
CA GLY A 635 -5.74 -28.26 1.34
C GLY A 635 -5.79 -29.78 1.11
N LYS A 636 -6.37 -30.25 0.00
CA LYS A 636 -6.37 -31.69 -0.33
C LYS A 636 -5.05 -32.14 -0.93
N ILE A 637 -4.73 -33.40 -0.70
CA ILE A 637 -3.51 -34.04 -1.20
C ILE A 637 -3.75 -34.54 -2.62
N TYR A 638 -2.88 -34.11 -3.53
CA TYR A 638 -2.77 -34.64 -4.89
C TYR A 638 -1.57 -35.56 -5.01
N HIS A 639 -1.73 -36.68 -5.70
CA HIS A 639 -0.65 -37.63 -5.93
C HIS A 639 -0.20 -37.58 -7.39
N HIS A 640 0.90 -36.86 -7.66
CA HIS A 640 1.53 -36.83 -8.97
C HIS A 640 2.31 -38.11 -9.24
N ALA A 641 2.24 -38.65 -10.47
CA ALA A 641 2.87 -39.93 -10.81
C ALA A 641 4.40 -39.88 -10.62
N GLN A 642 5.07 -38.78 -10.92
CA GLN A 642 6.52 -38.63 -10.84
C GLN A 642 6.98 -37.87 -9.58
N LYS A 643 6.23 -36.84 -9.13
CA LYS A 643 6.62 -35.94 -8.05
C LYS A 643 6.09 -36.36 -6.66
N GLY A 644 5.27 -37.39 -6.60
CA GLY A 644 4.72 -37.88 -5.34
C GLY A 644 3.56 -37.05 -4.80
N LYS A 645 3.49 -36.91 -3.46
CA LYS A 645 2.42 -36.19 -2.77
C LYS A 645 2.65 -34.69 -2.84
N GLY A 646 1.66 -33.92 -3.34
CA GLY A 646 1.59 -32.49 -3.28
C GLY A 646 0.28 -32.02 -2.60
N THR A 647 0.24 -30.80 -2.10
CA THR A 647 -0.95 -30.17 -1.52
C THR A 647 -1.51 -29.14 -2.48
N ILE A 648 -2.80 -29.19 -2.75
CA ILE A 648 -3.47 -28.18 -3.56
C ILE A 648 -3.60 -26.92 -2.70
N ARG A 649 -2.89 -25.85 -3.10
CA ARG A 649 -2.85 -24.58 -2.36
C ARG A 649 -3.89 -23.59 -2.84
N ALA A 650 -4.08 -23.51 -4.15
CA ALA A 650 -5.08 -22.63 -4.76
C ALA A 650 -5.60 -23.26 -6.05
N SER A 651 -6.70 -22.73 -6.55
CA SER A 651 -7.23 -23.07 -7.85
C SER A 651 -7.84 -21.83 -8.50
N CYS A 652 -7.55 -21.59 -9.77
CA CYS A 652 -8.01 -20.45 -10.56
C CYS A 652 -8.16 -20.87 -12.01
N GLU A 653 -9.23 -20.44 -12.67
CA GLU A 653 -9.50 -20.64 -14.11
C GLU A 653 -9.32 -22.10 -14.59
N GLY A 654 -9.75 -23.06 -13.80
CA GLY A 654 -9.61 -24.47 -14.18
C GLY A 654 -8.22 -25.07 -13.96
N GLN A 655 -7.29 -24.31 -13.37
CA GLN A 655 -5.95 -24.78 -12.96
C GLN A 655 -5.85 -24.85 -11.44
N CYS A 656 -5.10 -25.83 -10.94
CA CYS A 656 -4.76 -25.98 -9.53
C CYS A 656 -3.27 -25.71 -9.32
N LEU A 657 -2.93 -24.88 -8.34
CA LEU A 657 -1.57 -24.75 -7.84
C LEU A 657 -1.29 -25.86 -6.83
N ILE A 658 -0.30 -26.69 -7.10
CA ILE A 658 0.08 -27.82 -6.25
C ILE A 658 1.47 -27.56 -5.69
N ALA A 659 1.60 -27.56 -4.37
CA ALA A 659 2.88 -27.49 -3.66
C ALA A 659 3.36 -28.87 -3.27
N TYR A 660 4.60 -29.20 -3.62
CA TYR A 660 5.26 -30.47 -3.28
C TYR A 660 6.22 -30.30 -2.08
N PRO A 661 6.50 -31.37 -1.33
CA PRO A 661 7.56 -31.36 -0.34
C PRO A 661 8.90 -30.96 -0.99
N GLY A 662 9.59 -29.97 -0.43
CA GLY A 662 10.82 -29.41 -1.03
C GLY A 662 10.64 -28.04 -1.67
N GLY A 663 9.42 -27.45 -1.58
CA GLY A 663 9.15 -26.07 -2.03
C GLY A 663 8.81 -25.94 -3.53
N GLU A 664 8.86 -27.04 -4.28
CA GLU A 664 8.46 -27.02 -5.69
C GLU A 664 6.94 -26.82 -5.83
N THR A 665 6.52 -25.97 -6.75
CA THR A 665 5.11 -25.76 -7.07
C THR A 665 4.84 -26.00 -8.55
N GLN A 666 3.62 -26.40 -8.89
CA GLN A 666 3.20 -26.65 -10.27
C GLN A 666 1.73 -26.32 -10.48
N PHE A 667 1.43 -25.64 -11.59
CA PHE A 667 0.05 -25.49 -12.05
C PHE A 667 -0.35 -26.67 -12.95
N LEU A 668 -1.48 -27.27 -12.64
CA LEU A 668 -2.07 -28.31 -13.46
C LEU A 668 -3.55 -28.01 -13.70
N THR A 669 -4.01 -28.15 -14.94
CA THR A 669 -5.44 -28.19 -15.21
C THR A 669 -6.05 -29.42 -14.61
N ILE A 670 -7.37 -29.41 -14.35
CA ILE A 670 -8.08 -30.63 -13.88
C ILE A 670 -7.86 -31.77 -14.85
N GLY A 671 -7.88 -31.52 -16.16
CA GLY A 671 -7.59 -32.52 -17.20
C GLY A 671 -6.21 -33.14 -17.01
N GLN A 672 -5.16 -32.32 -16.86
CA GLN A 672 -3.78 -32.79 -16.61
C GLN A 672 -3.67 -33.59 -15.32
N MET A 673 -4.37 -33.16 -14.25
CA MET A 673 -4.43 -33.90 -13.00
C MET A 673 -5.04 -35.30 -13.19
N TYR A 674 -6.05 -35.43 -14.07
CA TYR A 674 -6.66 -36.72 -14.43
C TYR A 674 -5.73 -37.60 -15.25
N GLU A 675 -5.05 -37.06 -16.24
CA GLU A 675 -4.14 -37.78 -17.12
C GLU A 675 -2.95 -38.37 -16.36
N GLN A 676 -2.49 -37.71 -15.32
CA GLN A 676 -1.37 -38.17 -14.50
C GLN A 676 -1.76 -39.19 -13.41
N ARG A 677 -2.97 -39.65 -13.41
CA ARG A 677 -3.54 -40.83 -12.75
C ARG A 677 -3.31 -41.07 -11.26
N LYS A 678 -3.04 -40.09 -10.44
CA LYS A 678 -3.10 -40.34 -8.98
C LYS A 678 -3.90 -39.26 -8.30
N ILE A 679 -5.07 -39.02 -8.83
CA ILE A 679 -5.98 -38.00 -8.34
C ILE A 679 -6.80 -38.55 -7.18
N LEU A 680 -7.16 -37.63 -6.31
CA LEU A 680 -8.14 -37.89 -5.27
C LEU A 680 -9.35 -38.63 -5.83
N ARG A 681 -9.65 -39.83 -5.39
CA ARG A 681 -10.74 -40.70 -5.83
C ARG A 681 -12.14 -40.08 -5.79
N LYS A 682 -12.26 -38.87 -5.26
CA LYS A 682 -13.53 -38.12 -5.10
C LYS A 682 -13.83 -37.10 -6.21
N ILE A 683 -12.98 -36.96 -7.22
CA ILE A 683 -13.26 -36.14 -8.38
C ILE A 683 -13.89 -37.00 -9.47
N PRO A 684 -15.05 -36.62 -10.05
CA PRO A 684 -15.71 -37.44 -11.08
C PRO A 684 -14.81 -37.67 -12.30
N GLU A 685 -14.75 -38.90 -12.80
CA GLU A 685 -13.82 -39.31 -13.87
C GLU A 685 -14.06 -38.67 -15.24
N LYS A 686 -15.23 -38.14 -15.55
CA LYS A 686 -15.49 -37.36 -16.77
C LYS A 686 -16.52 -36.27 -16.54
N PRO A 687 -16.28 -35.05 -16.98
CA PRO A 687 -17.36 -34.08 -17.18
C PRO A 687 -18.09 -34.43 -18.49
N ALA A 688 -19.22 -35.11 -18.42
CA ALA A 688 -20.00 -35.51 -19.61
C ALA A 688 -20.97 -34.43 -20.13
N VAL A 689 -20.91 -33.17 -19.62
CA VAL A 689 -21.83 -32.07 -20.00
C VAL A 689 -21.06 -30.74 -19.97
N PRO A 690 -21.37 -29.77 -20.83
CA PRO A 690 -20.82 -28.43 -20.80
C PRO A 690 -20.85 -27.86 -19.38
N MET A 691 -19.78 -27.22 -18.98
CA MET A 691 -19.50 -26.79 -17.60
C MET A 691 -20.65 -26.02 -16.91
N ALA A 692 -21.45 -25.25 -17.65
CA ALA A 692 -22.56 -24.48 -17.11
C ALA A 692 -23.72 -25.33 -16.53
N GLY A 693 -24.05 -26.44 -17.16
CA GLY A 693 -25.19 -27.28 -16.71
C GLY A 693 -24.86 -28.21 -15.55
N ARG A 694 -23.56 -28.55 -15.33
CA ARG A 694 -23.11 -29.43 -14.22
C ARG A 694 -22.74 -28.69 -12.96
N ARG A 695 -22.44 -27.39 -13.06
CA ARG A 695 -22.22 -26.57 -11.86
C ARG A 695 -23.48 -26.58 -10.98
N ALA A 696 -24.65 -26.41 -11.54
CA ALA A 696 -25.91 -26.46 -10.80
C ALA A 696 -26.13 -27.84 -10.13
N ALA A 697 -25.83 -28.95 -10.82
CA ALA A 697 -26.04 -30.29 -10.30
C ALA A 697 -25.02 -30.69 -9.22
N PHE A 698 -23.75 -30.26 -9.36
CA PHE A 698 -22.71 -30.52 -8.37
C PHE A 698 -22.92 -29.74 -7.06
N TYR A 699 -23.44 -28.52 -7.17
CA TYR A 699 -23.81 -27.70 -6.01
C TYR A 699 -25.15 -28.13 -5.38
N ALA A 700 -26.14 -28.53 -6.19
CA ALA A 700 -27.43 -29.01 -5.68
C ALA A 700 -27.32 -30.32 -4.87
N GLY A 701 -26.39 -31.21 -5.24
CA GLY A 701 -26.18 -32.48 -4.54
C GLY A 701 -25.40 -32.37 -3.21
N LYS A 702 -24.73 -31.23 -2.96
CA LYS A 702 -23.93 -31.02 -1.74
C LYS A 702 -24.36 -29.85 -0.87
N SER A 703 -25.17 -28.93 -1.39
CA SER A 703 -25.84 -27.91 -0.58
C SER A 703 -26.86 -28.51 0.40
N GLY A 704 -27.31 -29.74 0.17
CA GLY A 704 -28.12 -30.51 1.12
C GLY A 704 -27.35 -31.01 2.34
N ALA A 705 -26.00 -30.94 2.36
CA ALA A 705 -25.18 -31.48 3.46
C ALA A 705 -24.47 -30.39 4.32
N LYS A 706 -24.55 -29.11 3.94
CA LYS A 706 -23.95 -27.98 4.67
C LYS A 706 -24.75 -26.71 4.59
N GLN A 707 -26.06 -26.80 4.46
CA GLN A 707 -26.89 -25.76 5.04
C GLN A 707 -26.73 -25.91 6.55
N ASN A 708 -26.19 -24.87 7.20
CA ASN A 708 -26.60 -24.64 8.58
C ASN A 708 -28.11 -24.79 8.55
N PRO A 709 -28.73 -25.66 9.39
CA PRO A 709 -30.16 -25.70 9.47
C PRO A 709 -30.61 -24.24 9.61
N PRO A 710 -31.71 -23.84 8.97
CA PRO A 710 -32.25 -22.50 9.20
C PRO A 710 -32.29 -22.33 10.71
N GLU A 711 -31.94 -21.14 11.22
CA GLU A 711 -32.14 -20.77 12.61
C GLU A 711 -33.65 -20.96 12.89
N VAL A 712 -34.02 -22.16 13.26
CA VAL A 712 -35.33 -22.45 13.85
C VAL A 712 -35.15 -22.05 15.28
N ALA A 713 -35.51 -20.81 15.61
CA ALA A 713 -35.61 -20.37 16.99
C ALA A 713 -36.55 -21.35 17.71
N LEU A 714 -35.98 -22.13 18.61
CA LEU A 714 -36.74 -23.07 19.45
C LEU A 714 -37.88 -22.32 20.17
N THR A 715 -39.07 -22.89 20.12
CA THR A 715 -40.21 -22.37 20.91
C THR A 715 -39.94 -22.46 22.40
N GLN A 716 -40.66 -21.70 23.19
CA GLN A 716 -40.49 -21.71 24.66
C GLN A 716 -40.72 -23.11 25.27
N GLU A 717 -41.68 -23.88 24.73
CA GLU A 717 -41.98 -25.25 25.16
C GLU A 717 -40.83 -26.22 24.78
N GLU A 718 -40.23 -26.06 23.61
CA GLU A 718 -39.09 -26.85 23.19
C GLU A 718 -37.82 -26.55 24.00
N LYS A 719 -37.64 -25.29 24.42
CA LYS A 719 -36.55 -24.89 25.32
C LYS A 719 -36.74 -25.52 26.71
N GLU A 720 -37.92 -25.50 27.26
CA GLU A 720 -38.22 -26.15 28.56
C GLU A 720 -38.02 -27.66 28.50
N ALA A 721 -38.43 -28.31 27.42
CA ALA A 721 -38.23 -29.75 27.22
C ALA A 721 -36.72 -30.12 27.08
N LEU A 722 -35.95 -29.33 26.36
CA LEU A 722 -34.50 -29.50 26.22
C LEU A 722 -33.77 -29.24 27.53
N ALA A 723 -34.16 -28.21 28.30
CA ALA A 723 -33.57 -27.87 29.58
C ALA A 723 -33.81 -28.99 30.62
N THR A 724 -35.00 -29.61 30.62
CA THR A 724 -35.36 -30.73 31.52
C THR A 724 -34.46 -31.95 31.23
N GLY A 725 -33.94 -32.06 30.04
CA GLY A 725 -32.99 -33.11 29.63
C GLY A 725 -31.53 -32.85 30.03
N ALA A 726 -31.15 -31.64 30.43
CA ALA A 726 -29.76 -31.26 30.72
C ALA A 726 -29.32 -31.67 32.13
N VAL A 727 -29.56 -32.91 32.51
CA VAL A 727 -29.23 -33.46 33.83
C VAL A 727 -27.81 -34.04 33.89
N PRO A 728 -27.10 -33.87 35.04
CA PRO A 728 -25.79 -34.50 35.21
C PRO A 728 -25.83 -36.02 34.97
N GLY A 729 -24.82 -36.53 34.26
CA GLY A 729 -24.72 -37.95 33.90
C GLY A 729 -25.32 -38.30 32.54
N ARG A 730 -26.15 -37.45 31.93
CA ARG A 730 -26.73 -37.70 30.61
C ARG A 730 -25.65 -37.60 29.52
N LYS A 731 -25.70 -38.51 28.56
CA LYS A 731 -24.79 -38.51 27.41
C LYS A 731 -25.22 -37.45 26.39
N ILE A 732 -24.23 -36.77 25.84
CA ILE A 732 -24.41 -35.73 24.85
C ILE A 732 -23.31 -35.83 23.81
N ILE A 733 -23.60 -35.52 22.56
CA ILE A 733 -22.63 -35.58 21.47
C ILE A 733 -22.34 -34.15 20.99
N HIS A 734 -21.08 -33.79 21.00
CA HIS A 734 -20.61 -32.55 20.39
C HIS A 734 -20.05 -32.80 18.99
N LYS A 735 -20.44 -31.99 18.03
CA LYS A 735 -20.09 -32.16 16.61
C LYS A 735 -18.58 -32.29 16.33
N ALA A 736 -17.74 -31.57 17.10
CA ALA A 736 -16.28 -31.60 16.93
C ALA A 736 -15.55 -32.48 17.96
N PHE A 737 -16.14 -32.70 19.18
CA PHE A 737 -15.46 -33.38 20.27
C PHE A 737 -15.99 -34.80 20.53
N GLY A 738 -17.03 -35.21 19.79
CA GLY A 738 -17.64 -36.52 19.93
C GLY A 738 -18.49 -36.68 21.18
N ALA A 739 -18.65 -37.94 21.63
CA ALA A 739 -19.48 -38.25 22.77
C ALA A 739 -18.88 -37.77 24.12
N GLY A 740 -19.68 -37.13 24.92
CA GLY A 740 -19.34 -36.64 26.25
C GLY A 740 -20.50 -36.89 27.25
N GLN A 741 -20.32 -36.49 28.51
CA GLN A 741 -21.30 -36.63 29.55
C GLN A 741 -21.50 -35.28 30.27
N ILE A 742 -22.74 -34.88 30.48
CA ILE A 742 -23.06 -33.64 31.21
C ILE A 742 -22.61 -33.78 32.65
N VAL A 743 -21.81 -32.84 33.11
CA VAL A 743 -21.34 -32.74 34.50
C VAL A 743 -22.25 -31.83 35.32
N SER A 744 -22.60 -30.68 34.74
CA SER A 744 -23.52 -29.72 35.38
C SER A 744 -24.19 -28.85 34.31
N TYR A 745 -25.38 -28.38 34.63
CA TYR A 745 -26.11 -27.37 33.89
C TYR A 745 -26.55 -26.24 34.83
N GLN A 746 -26.18 -25.02 34.46
CA GLN A 746 -26.64 -23.78 35.12
C GLN A 746 -26.91 -22.79 33.99
N ASP A 747 -28.17 -22.56 33.70
CA ASP A 747 -28.60 -21.72 32.59
C ASP A 747 -27.82 -20.38 32.56
N PRO A 748 -27.20 -20.01 31.43
CA PRO A 748 -27.21 -20.67 30.10
C PRO A 748 -26.04 -21.63 29.83
N ILE A 749 -25.25 -22.04 30.83
CA ILE A 749 -24.02 -22.81 30.66
C ILE A 749 -24.20 -24.28 30.98
N VAL A 750 -23.80 -25.17 30.07
CA VAL A 750 -23.65 -26.61 30.28
C VAL A 750 -22.16 -26.97 30.31
N THR A 751 -21.77 -27.76 31.32
CA THR A 751 -20.44 -28.35 31.44
C THR A 751 -20.50 -29.80 31.03
N VAL A 752 -19.69 -30.17 30.01
CA VAL A 752 -19.62 -31.52 29.42
C VAL A 752 -18.22 -32.07 29.60
N ARG A 753 -18.10 -33.29 30.13
CA ARG A 753 -16.84 -34.04 30.25
C ARG A 753 -16.68 -34.96 29.05
N PHE A 754 -15.58 -34.80 28.29
CA PHE A 754 -15.20 -35.65 27.17
C PHE A 754 -14.04 -36.56 27.57
N PRO A 755 -14.04 -37.87 27.18
CA PRO A 755 -13.06 -38.84 27.64
C PRO A 755 -11.60 -38.48 27.38
N LYS A 756 -11.32 -37.74 26.26
CA LYS A 756 -9.96 -37.36 25.85
C LYS A 756 -9.61 -35.88 26.05
N LEU A 757 -10.58 -35.02 26.37
CA LEU A 757 -10.42 -33.56 26.35
C LEU A 757 -10.78 -32.90 27.68
N GLY A 758 -11.19 -33.69 28.70
CA GLY A 758 -11.62 -33.17 29.99
C GLY A 758 -12.94 -32.40 29.91
N GLU A 759 -13.16 -31.51 30.88
CA GLU A 759 -14.39 -30.72 30.98
C GLU A 759 -14.34 -29.48 30.11
N LYS A 760 -15.44 -29.23 29.37
CA LYS A 760 -15.64 -28.07 28.54
C LYS A 760 -16.99 -27.42 28.84
N LYS A 761 -17.03 -26.08 28.80
CA LYS A 761 -18.27 -25.31 29.03
C LYS A 761 -18.79 -24.77 27.70
N PHE A 762 -20.09 -24.87 27.51
CA PHE A 762 -20.79 -24.38 26.32
C PHE A 762 -21.97 -23.52 26.73
N VAL A 763 -22.32 -22.54 25.89
CA VAL A 763 -23.63 -21.85 26.00
C VAL A 763 -24.66 -22.83 25.45
N PHE A 764 -25.50 -23.35 26.31
CA PHE A 764 -26.36 -24.48 26.04
C PHE A 764 -27.32 -24.24 24.86
N TRP A 765 -28.07 -23.15 24.94
CA TRP A 765 -29.06 -22.80 23.90
C TRP A 765 -28.43 -22.59 22.54
N ASP A 766 -27.42 -21.76 22.44
CA ASP A 766 -26.70 -21.49 21.19
C ASP A 766 -26.10 -22.77 20.60
N SER A 767 -25.58 -23.65 21.45
CA SER A 767 -24.97 -24.90 21.01
C SER A 767 -25.98 -25.94 20.53
N MET A 768 -27.20 -25.96 21.14
CA MET A 768 -28.28 -26.87 20.73
C MET A 768 -28.98 -26.34 19.45
N GLU A 769 -29.30 -25.06 19.37
CA GLU A 769 -29.93 -24.41 18.21
C GLU A 769 -29.04 -24.52 16.95
N ARG A 770 -27.73 -24.33 17.09
CA ARG A 770 -26.77 -24.49 15.99
C ARG A 770 -26.35 -25.93 15.72
N GLY A 771 -26.90 -26.91 16.43
CA GLY A 771 -26.59 -28.34 16.27
C GLY A 771 -25.15 -28.70 16.63
N PHE A 772 -24.45 -27.89 17.44
CA PHE A 772 -23.13 -28.26 17.97
C PHE A 772 -23.23 -29.29 19.08
N LEU A 773 -24.29 -29.26 19.90
CA LEU A 773 -24.62 -30.24 20.90
C LEU A 773 -25.94 -30.92 20.55
N ARG A 774 -26.04 -32.22 20.81
CA ARG A 774 -27.28 -32.98 20.74
C ARG A 774 -27.26 -34.09 21.79
N TYR A 775 -28.43 -34.45 22.32
CA TYR A 775 -28.53 -35.61 23.22
C TYR A 775 -28.20 -36.90 22.47
N ASP A 776 -27.51 -37.81 23.17
CA ASP A 776 -27.28 -39.17 22.69
C ASP A 776 -28.50 -40.00 23.10
N ASN A 777 -29.47 -40.12 22.22
CA ASN A 777 -30.71 -40.85 22.45
C ASN A 777 -30.63 -42.37 22.19
N GLY A 778 -29.39 -42.87 21.99
CA GLY A 778 -29.11 -44.31 22.02
C GLY A 778 -29.96 -45.17 21.09
N ASP A 779 -30.30 -44.64 19.87
CA ASP A 779 -30.85 -45.46 18.76
C ASP A 779 -31.05 -44.54 17.55
N GLU A 780 -30.11 -44.60 16.61
CA GLU A 780 -30.34 -44.62 15.16
C GLU A 780 -28.98 -44.76 14.48
N ILE A 781 -28.81 -45.89 13.81
CA ILE A 781 -27.67 -46.27 13.00
C ILE A 781 -27.58 -45.45 11.74
#